data_f08a20d0a37aaf48714095d36514ac1d
#
_entry.id   f08a20d0a37aaf48714095d36514ac1d
#
_cell.length_a   1.000
_cell.length_b   1.000
_cell.length_c   1.000
_cell.angle_alpha   90.00
_cell.angle_beta   90.00
_cell.angle_gamma   90.00
#
_symmetry.space_group_name_H-M   'P 1'
#
loop_
_entity.id
_entity.type
_entity.pdbx_description
1 polymer ?
#
loop_
_entity_poly.entity_id
_entity_poly.type
_entity_poly.pdbx_seq_one_letter_code
_entity_poly.pdbx_strand_id
1 'polypeptide(L)'
;MPLRLDIKRKLTARSDRVKCVDQHPSEPWLLCSLYSGDVNIWNYDTHTQIKRFEVCDVPVRAAKFVPRKNWVITGSDDMQIRVFNYNTLERVHSFEAHSDYVRCIVIHPTQPYILTCSDDLLIKLWNWDRNWACQQVFEGHTHYVMQIVINPKDNNTFASASLDTTVKVWQLGSQISNFTLNGHDKGVNCVDYYHGGDKPYIISGADDRLVKIWDYQNKTCVQTLEGHGQNVSAVSFHPELPVLLTGSEDGTVRIWHAGTYRLQSSLNYGFERVWTISGMHGSNNVAIGYDEGTVMIKVGREEPAISMDVNGGKIIWAKHSEMQQVNLKALPEDIEVKDGERVPVVAKEMGSCEIYPQTIAHNPNGRFVVVCGDGEYIIYTAMALRNKAFGTAQEFVWALDSSEYATLENSSTIKVFKNFKERTSFKPEFGAEGIFGGFMLGVKSISGMAFSFYDWENLELVRRIEIQPRNVYWSESGALVCVATEDAYYILRFNQGVVNRARETRTNITEDGIEDAFEVVGEVNETVRTGLWVGDCFIYTNSLNRICYYVGGEIVTISHLDHTMYILGYVAKENRLYLNDKELNIVSYSVLLSVLEYQTAVMRGDLETADRVLATVPRDHRTRVAHFLEKQGYKQQALAVSTEPDHQFELALSLGELQRARELAEEATLADGDGGRSSLARWSRLGAAATAAADSALTTLAYRRARDHSALLLYALSTGDRPLLEEVAKMSAEENEDNIAFVAYFTLNQLDECLQLLINRDKLSEAAFFARSYIPSKMCEVVALWRARVGNNKSGQSLADPKQYSNLFPEYERSLELEAFQRACLSIGASAGSNVDRSLEEELALAIEKHLYTPPEKEAPTESPEVPEASAERRSSITDIMDELAEHIDDVELDGNLSEELLDEEDLLV
;
A
#
# COMPACT_ATOMS: atom_id res chain seq x y z
N MET A 1 35.82 7.45 -18.64
CA MET A 1 34.92 6.31 -18.96
C MET A 1 33.50 6.81 -19.11
N PRO A 2 32.60 6.14 -19.81
CA PRO A 2 31.22 6.58 -19.92
C PRO A 2 30.52 6.51 -18.56
N LEU A 3 29.63 7.47 -18.32
CA LEU A 3 28.72 7.51 -17.18
C LEU A 3 27.82 6.27 -17.24
N ARG A 4 27.70 5.49 -16.16
CA ARG A 4 26.79 4.37 -16.14
C ARG A 4 25.37 4.86 -15.89
N LEU A 5 24.56 4.86 -16.93
CA LEU A 5 23.16 5.26 -16.89
C LEU A 5 22.27 4.02 -16.97
N ASP A 6 21.57 3.71 -15.91
CA ASP A 6 20.49 2.72 -15.95
C ASP A 6 19.30 3.35 -16.65
N ILE A 7 18.93 2.82 -17.82
CA ILE A 7 17.80 3.34 -18.60
C ILE A 7 16.68 2.31 -18.55
N LYS A 8 15.58 2.66 -17.87
CA LYS A 8 14.39 1.81 -17.77
C LYS A 8 13.24 2.43 -18.56
N ARG A 9 12.58 1.62 -19.38
CA ARG A 9 11.40 2.04 -20.12
C ARG A 9 10.18 1.93 -19.20
N LYS A 10 9.48 3.03 -18.98
CA LYS A 10 8.28 3.08 -18.15
C LYS A 10 6.98 2.95 -18.94
N LEU A 11 6.87 3.60 -20.08
CA LEU A 11 5.65 3.58 -20.90
C LEU A 11 6.03 3.47 -22.38
N THR A 12 5.22 2.72 -23.12
CA THR A 12 5.21 2.73 -24.58
C THR A 12 3.76 2.82 -25.03
N ALA A 13 3.38 3.97 -25.55
CA ALA A 13 2.03 4.22 -26.06
C ALA A 13 2.07 4.43 -27.57
N ARG A 14 1.42 3.56 -28.33
CA ARG A 14 1.27 3.74 -29.78
C ARG A 14 0.17 4.74 -30.06
N SER A 15 0.44 5.65 -31.00
CA SER A 15 -0.50 6.66 -31.45
C SER A 15 -0.06 7.16 -32.83
N ASP A 16 -0.82 8.05 -33.43
CA ASP A 16 -0.38 8.86 -34.54
C ASP A 16 0.82 9.74 -34.14
N ARG A 17 1.46 10.36 -35.14
CA ARG A 17 2.66 11.19 -34.96
C ARG A 17 2.49 12.20 -33.83
N VAL A 18 3.39 12.12 -32.85
CA VAL A 18 3.42 12.99 -31.68
C VAL A 18 4.27 14.22 -31.96
N LYS A 19 3.68 15.40 -31.81
CA LYS A 19 4.37 16.67 -32.08
C LYS A 19 4.90 17.36 -30.81
N CYS A 20 4.22 17.20 -29.69
CA CYS A 20 4.68 17.73 -28.41
C CYS A 20 4.35 16.76 -27.28
N VAL A 21 5.24 16.68 -26.33
CA VAL A 21 5.03 15.98 -25.06
C VAL A 21 5.22 16.93 -23.89
N ASP A 22 4.45 16.74 -22.84
CA ASP A 22 4.59 17.47 -21.57
C ASP A 22 4.25 16.57 -20.39
N GLN A 23 4.91 16.80 -19.25
CA GLN A 23 4.70 15.99 -18.05
C GLN A 23 4.04 16.83 -16.97
N HIS A 24 3.05 16.23 -16.26
CA HIS A 24 2.41 16.90 -15.14
C HIS A 24 3.33 16.88 -13.90
N PRO A 25 3.51 17.98 -13.18
CA PRO A 25 4.51 18.05 -12.09
C PRO A 25 4.15 17.23 -10.84
N SER A 26 2.88 16.99 -10.56
CA SER A 26 2.44 16.26 -9.37
C SER A 26 1.82 14.89 -9.69
N GLU A 27 1.14 14.78 -10.84
CA GLU A 27 0.44 13.57 -11.24
C GLU A 27 1.29 12.72 -12.20
N PRO A 28 1.13 11.40 -12.23
CA PRO A 28 1.86 10.53 -13.16
C PRO A 28 1.30 10.61 -14.60
N TRP A 29 1.08 11.84 -15.10
CA TRP A 29 0.43 12.08 -16.38
C TRP A 29 1.39 12.59 -17.44
N LEU A 30 1.22 12.04 -18.63
CA LEU A 30 1.92 12.43 -19.83
C LEU A 30 0.91 12.98 -20.85
N LEU A 31 1.11 14.23 -21.26
CA LEU A 31 0.36 14.89 -22.31
C LEU A 31 1.05 14.68 -23.65
N CYS A 32 0.30 14.26 -24.66
CA CYS A 32 0.79 14.06 -26.03
C CYS A 32 -0.13 14.78 -27.01
N SER A 33 0.41 15.71 -27.81
CA SER A 33 -0.32 16.30 -28.93
C SER A 33 -0.02 15.57 -30.23
N LEU A 34 -1.06 15.27 -31.01
CA LEU A 34 -1.00 14.42 -32.17
C LEU A 34 -1.16 15.21 -33.46
N TYR A 35 -0.61 14.66 -34.55
CA TYR A 35 -0.77 15.20 -35.91
C TYR A 35 -2.20 14.98 -36.43
N SER A 36 -2.97 14.05 -35.83
CA SER A 36 -4.39 13.82 -36.11
C SER A 36 -5.31 14.96 -35.65
N GLY A 37 -4.86 15.86 -34.79
CA GLY A 37 -5.69 16.90 -34.19
C GLY A 37 -6.15 16.58 -32.77
N ASP A 38 -5.80 15.42 -32.24
CA ASP A 38 -6.12 14.99 -30.89
C ASP A 38 -5.02 15.36 -29.88
N VAL A 39 -5.42 15.42 -28.62
CA VAL A 39 -4.50 15.52 -27.48
C VAL A 39 -4.87 14.48 -26.44
N ASN A 40 -3.93 13.62 -26.11
CA ASN A 40 -4.11 12.50 -25.20
C ASN A 40 -3.35 12.74 -23.90
N ILE A 41 -3.97 12.31 -22.78
CA ILE A 41 -3.31 12.22 -21.46
C ILE A 41 -3.20 10.75 -21.08
N TRP A 42 -1.98 10.29 -20.88
CA TRP A 42 -1.65 8.95 -20.44
C TRP A 42 -1.19 8.94 -18.99
N ASN A 43 -1.56 7.91 -18.23
CA ASN A 43 -0.92 7.60 -16.96
C ASN A 43 0.23 6.62 -17.25
N TYR A 44 1.46 7.02 -16.92
CA TYR A 44 2.64 6.20 -17.20
C TYR A 44 2.92 5.14 -16.11
N ASP A 45 2.23 5.16 -14.98
CA ASP A 45 2.34 4.12 -13.96
C ASP A 45 1.32 3.00 -14.19
N THR A 46 0.08 3.33 -14.59
CA THR A 46 -0.97 2.35 -14.92
C THR A 46 -0.99 1.92 -16.40
N HIS A 47 -0.21 2.57 -17.26
CA HIS A 47 -0.15 2.36 -18.71
C HIS A 47 -1.50 2.57 -19.44
N THR A 48 -2.38 3.39 -18.88
CA THR A 48 -3.73 3.64 -19.41
C THR A 48 -3.86 5.06 -19.96
N GLN A 49 -4.67 5.21 -21.01
CA GLN A 49 -5.10 6.52 -21.47
C GLN A 49 -6.24 7.03 -20.60
N ILE A 50 -5.98 8.11 -19.84
CA ILE A 50 -6.96 8.66 -18.89
C ILE A 50 -7.97 9.57 -19.59
N LYS A 51 -7.49 10.44 -20.51
CA LYS A 51 -8.28 11.49 -21.14
C LYS A 51 -7.87 11.69 -22.59
N ARG A 52 -8.85 12.07 -23.42
CA ARG A 52 -8.66 12.45 -24.83
C ARG A 52 -9.45 13.71 -25.10
N PHE A 53 -8.80 14.65 -25.80
CA PHE A 53 -9.42 15.86 -26.31
C PHE A 53 -9.40 15.82 -27.83
N GLU A 54 -10.55 15.88 -28.47
CA GLU A 54 -10.70 16.14 -29.90
C GLU A 54 -10.65 17.66 -30.09
N VAL A 55 -9.47 18.16 -30.44
CA VAL A 55 -9.22 19.61 -30.46
C VAL A 55 -9.66 20.22 -31.78
N CYS A 56 -9.24 19.61 -32.90
CA CYS A 56 -9.50 20.05 -34.27
C CYS A 56 -9.16 18.96 -35.27
N ASP A 57 -9.50 19.17 -36.56
CA ASP A 57 -9.20 18.25 -37.67
C ASP A 57 -7.83 18.49 -38.30
N VAL A 58 -7.03 19.39 -37.74
CA VAL A 58 -5.68 19.76 -38.22
C VAL A 58 -4.65 19.45 -37.15
N PRO A 59 -3.36 19.33 -37.50
CA PRO A 59 -2.32 19.01 -36.52
C PRO A 59 -2.26 19.95 -35.33
N VAL A 60 -2.20 19.37 -34.11
CA VAL A 60 -1.88 20.08 -32.86
C VAL A 60 -0.38 19.95 -32.62
N ARG A 61 0.35 21.06 -32.81
CA ARG A 61 1.84 21.05 -32.74
C ARG A 61 2.36 21.32 -31.34
N ALA A 62 1.59 22.02 -30.51
CA ALA A 62 2.00 22.38 -29.15
C ALA A 62 0.87 22.06 -28.16
N ALA A 63 1.22 21.46 -27.04
CA ALA A 63 0.32 21.27 -25.90
C ALA A 63 1.09 21.35 -24.59
N LYS A 64 0.57 22.07 -23.60
CA LYS A 64 1.21 22.28 -22.32
C LYS A 64 0.20 22.23 -21.17
N PHE A 65 0.60 21.64 -20.04
CA PHE A 65 -0.15 21.71 -18.79
C PHE A 65 0.01 23.06 -18.10
N VAL A 66 -1.08 23.57 -17.51
CA VAL A 66 -1.08 24.69 -16.56
C VAL A 66 -1.64 24.19 -15.22
N PRO A 67 -0.84 23.54 -14.38
CA PRO A 67 -1.33 22.87 -13.16
C PRO A 67 -2.06 23.81 -12.21
N ARG A 68 -1.56 25.05 -12.05
CA ARG A 68 -2.15 26.08 -11.16
C ARG A 68 -3.59 26.49 -11.52
N LYS A 69 -4.08 26.18 -12.73
CA LYS A 69 -5.44 26.47 -13.20
C LYS A 69 -6.19 25.21 -13.64
N ASN A 70 -5.56 24.03 -13.57
CA ASN A 70 -6.08 22.77 -14.09
C ASN A 70 -6.40 22.83 -15.60
N TRP A 71 -5.55 23.52 -16.38
CA TRP A 71 -5.74 23.70 -17.81
C TRP A 71 -4.71 22.92 -18.64
N VAL A 72 -5.15 22.58 -19.87
CA VAL A 72 -4.30 22.22 -21.00
C VAL A 72 -4.47 23.31 -22.06
N ILE A 73 -3.36 23.86 -22.52
CA ILE A 73 -3.34 24.85 -23.60
C ILE A 73 -2.80 24.17 -24.84
N THR A 74 -3.51 24.29 -25.96
CA THR A 74 -3.14 23.68 -27.23
C THR A 74 -2.99 24.74 -28.32
N GLY A 75 -2.03 24.55 -29.23
CA GLY A 75 -1.81 25.36 -30.44
C GLY A 75 -1.79 24.46 -31.65
N SER A 76 -2.57 24.82 -32.66
CA SER A 76 -2.80 24.04 -33.87
C SER A 76 -2.52 24.78 -35.17
N ASP A 77 -2.52 24.04 -36.29
CA ASP A 77 -2.26 24.58 -37.63
C ASP A 77 -3.41 25.47 -38.14
N ASP A 78 -4.53 25.55 -37.47
CA ASP A 78 -5.60 26.51 -37.73
C ASP A 78 -5.37 27.89 -37.06
N MET A 79 -4.15 28.18 -36.61
CA MET A 79 -3.73 29.46 -36.03
C MET A 79 -4.36 29.80 -34.68
N GLN A 80 -5.15 28.86 -34.13
CA GLN A 80 -5.85 29.07 -32.89
C GLN A 80 -5.14 28.46 -31.68
N ILE A 81 -5.29 29.15 -30.57
CA ILE A 81 -4.99 28.60 -29.25
C ILE A 81 -6.30 28.24 -28.55
N ARG A 82 -6.37 27.02 -28.00
CA ARG A 82 -7.51 26.56 -27.24
C ARG A 82 -7.07 26.17 -25.85
N VAL A 83 -7.91 26.48 -24.89
CA VAL A 83 -7.70 26.20 -23.46
C VAL A 83 -8.79 25.27 -23.00
N PHE A 84 -8.41 24.11 -22.46
CA PHE A 84 -9.32 23.11 -21.91
C PHE A 84 -9.06 22.94 -20.42
N ASN A 85 -10.11 22.72 -19.66
CA ASN A 85 -9.96 22.24 -18.29
C ASN A 85 -9.81 20.72 -18.32
N TYR A 86 -8.69 20.19 -17.80
CA TYR A 86 -8.45 18.77 -17.87
C TYR A 86 -9.28 17.94 -16.87
N ASN A 87 -9.98 18.58 -15.92
CA ASN A 87 -10.90 17.88 -15.00
C ASN A 87 -12.28 17.75 -15.60
N THR A 88 -12.85 18.85 -16.15
CA THR A 88 -14.19 18.87 -16.74
C THR A 88 -14.21 18.50 -18.22
N LEU A 89 -13.06 18.50 -18.90
CA LEU A 89 -12.89 18.33 -20.36
C LEU A 89 -13.55 19.41 -21.19
N GLU A 90 -14.01 20.50 -20.58
CA GLU A 90 -14.67 21.60 -21.27
C GLU A 90 -13.64 22.59 -21.82
N ARG A 91 -13.97 23.19 -22.96
CA ARG A 91 -13.21 24.27 -23.54
C ARG A 91 -13.49 25.55 -22.79
N VAL A 92 -12.46 26.09 -22.09
CA VAL A 92 -12.53 27.32 -21.31
C VAL A 92 -12.46 28.55 -22.20
N HIS A 93 -11.55 28.55 -23.17
CA HIS A 93 -11.32 29.69 -24.06
C HIS A 93 -10.73 29.24 -25.41
N SER A 94 -10.92 30.06 -26.43
CA SER A 94 -10.36 29.86 -27.77
C SER A 94 -10.19 31.22 -28.43
N PHE A 95 -9.04 31.46 -29.05
CA PHE A 95 -8.76 32.70 -29.77
C PHE A 95 -7.76 32.48 -30.90
N GLU A 96 -7.82 33.30 -31.94
CA GLU A 96 -6.84 33.33 -33.00
C GLU A 96 -5.60 34.07 -32.51
N ALA A 97 -4.46 33.35 -32.47
CA ALA A 97 -3.24 33.87 -31.88
C ALA A 97 -2.30 34.42 -32.97
N HIS A 98 -2.21 33.79 -34.11
CA HIS A 98 -1.27 34.05 -35.16
C HIS A 98 -1.93 34.03 -36.55
N SER A 99 -1.24 34.51 -37.56
CA SER A 99 -1.71 34.45 -38.95
C SER A 99 -1.20 33.24 -39.73
N ASP A 100 -0.44 32.37 -39.09
CA ASP A 100 0.08 31.10 -39.60
C ASP A 100 0.23 30.06 -38.45
N TYR A 101 0.69 28.85 -38.74
CA TYR A 101 0.77 27.70 -37.85
C TYR A 101 1.45 28.02 -36.51
N VAL A 102 0.82 27.64 -35.42
CA VAL A 102 1.39 27.78 -34.07
C VAL A 102 2.36 26.63 -33.81
N ARG A 103 3.66 26.94 -33.69
CA ARG A 103 4.72 25.94 -33.52
C ARG A 103 4.99 25.53 -32.09
N CYS A 104 5.04 26.48 -31.17
CA CYS A 104 5.39 26.22 -29.79
C CYS A 104 4.62 27.13 -28.85
N ILE A 105 4.31 26.60 -27.67
CA ILE A 105 3.70 27.31 -26.52
C ILE A 105 4.57 27.05 -25.30
N VAL A 106 4.92 28.14 -24.60
CA VAL A 106 5.62 28.03 -23.30
C VAL A 106 4.88 28.84 -22.26
N ILE A 107 4.76 28.25 -21.05
CA ILE A 107 4.07 28.86 -19.93
C ILE A 107 5.08 29.51 -19.01
N HIS A 108 4.82 30.75 -18.62
CA HIS A 108 5.69 31.48 -17.69
C HIS A 108 5.57 30.82 -16.29
N PRO A 109 6.68 30.49 -15.61
CA PRO A 109 6.64 29.76 -14.34
C PRO A 109 5.86 30.46 -13.22
N THR A 110 5.96 31.77 -13.09
CA THR A 110 5.39 32.53 -11.97
C THR A 110 4.26 33.48 -12.38
N GLN A 111 4.33 34.10 -13.54
CA GLN A 111 3.39 35.14 -14.00
C GLN A 111 2.25 34.53 -14.86
N PRO A 112 1.13 35.23 -15.04
CA PRO A 112 -0.02 34.74 -15.80
C PRO A 112 0.17 34.93 -17.32
N TYR A 113 1.32 34.52 -17.85
CA TYR A 113 1.69 34.67 -19.22
C TYR A 113 1.93 33.36 -19.94
N ILE A 114 1.61 33.36 -21.25
CA ILE A 114 2.10 32.39 -22.20
C ILE A 114 2.87 33.09 -23.32
N LEU A 115 3.90 32.44 -23.79
CA LEU A 115 4.63 32.81 -25.00
C LEU A 115 4.26 31.82 -26.10
N THR A 116 4.01 32.34 -27.30
CA THR A 116 3.70 31.54 -28.48
C THR A 116 4.58 31.97 -29.65
N CYS A 117 4.98 31.00 -30.48
CA CYS A 117 5.69 31.30 -31.71
C CYS A 117 5.03 30.57 -32.90
N SER A 118 5.24 31.13 -34.08
CA SER A 118 4.54 30.73 -35.31
C SER A 118 5.41 30.84 -36.57
N ASP A 119 4.88 30.29 -37.64
CA ASP A 119 5.39 30.42 -38.98
C ASP A 119 5.20 31.87 -39.55
N ASP A 120 4.40 32.70 -38.86
CA ASP A 120 4.25 34.12 -39.16
C ASP A 120 5.45 34.99 -38.76
N LEU A 121 6.58 34.37 -38.36
CA LEU A 121 7.85 34.98 -37.97
C LEU A 121 7.79 35.70 -36.61
N LEU A 122 6.67 35.71 -35.93
CA LEU A 122 6.41 36.44 -34.70
C LEU A 122 6.45 35.57 -33.47
N ILE A 123 6.83 36.19 -32.37
CA ILE A 123 6.62 35.63 -31.02
C ILE A 123 5.69 36.59 -30.28
N LYS A 124 4.66 36.06 -29.60
CA LYS A 124 3.66 36.88 -28.92
C LYS A 124 3.52 36.46 -27.45
N LEU A 125 3.34 37.48 -26.59
CA LEU A 125 3.10 37.30 -25.15
C LEU A 125 1.65 37.57 -24.83
N TRP A 126 0.98 36.64 -24.25
CA TRP A 126 -0.44 36.69 -23.90
C TRP A 126 -0.64 36.62 -22.39
N ASN A 127 -1.63 37.37 -21.88
CA ASN A 127 -1.98 37.39 -20.48
C ASN A 127 -3.37 36.82 -20.27
N TRP A 128 -3.49 35.69 -19.56
CA TRP A 128 -4.80 35.06 -19.31
C TRP A 128 -5.64 35.79 -18.27
N ASP A 129 -5.06 36.54 -17.32
CA ASP A 129 -5.83 37.31 -16.32
C ASP A 129 -6.44 38.58 -16.96
N ARG A 130 -5.93 39.01 -18.13
CA ARG A 130 -6.46 40.14 -18.95
C ARG A 130 -7.24 39.63 -20.16
N ASN A 131 -8.03 38.58 -19.98
CA ASN A 131 -8.84 37.99 -21.04
C ASN A 131 -8.05 37.63 -22.31
N TRP A 132 -6.88 37.00 -22.13
CA TRP A 132 -5.99 36.57 -23.24
C TRP A 132 -5.55 37.68 -24.18
N ALA A 133 -5.43 38.93 -23.66
CA ALA A 133 -4.93 40.06 -24.46
C ALA A 133 -3.45 39.85 -24.79
N CYS A 134 -3.09 40.13 -26.05
CA CYS A 134 -1.69 40.20 -26.48
C CYS A 134 -1.04 41.41 -25.82
N GLN A 135 -0.04 41.19 -24.98
CA GLN A 135 0.66 42.26 -24.29
C GLN A 135 1.88 42.78 -25.07
N GLN A 136 2.55 41.84 -25.76
CA GLN A 136 3.78 42.19 -26.47
C GLN A 136 3.97 41.28 -27.68
N VAL A 137 4.50 41.86 -28.75
CA VAL A 137 4.92 41.16 -29.96
C VAL A 137 6.44 41.38 -30.09
N PHE A 138 7.15 40.27 -30.38
CA PHE A 138 8.59 40.32 -30.63
C PHE A 138 8.84 40.04 -32.11
N GLU A 139 9.51 40.97 -32.75
CA GLU A 139 9.82 40.95 -34.18
C GLU A 139 11.34 40.94 -34.39
N GLY A 140 11.81 40.17 -35.37
CA GLY A 140 13.24 40.18 -35.73
C GLY A 140 13.75 38.88 -36.33
N HIS A 141 12.98 37.80 -36.34
CA HIS A 141 13.27 36.61 -37.14
C HIS A 141 12.83 36.82 -38.60
N THR A 142 13.55 36.22 -39.51
CA THR A 142 13.31 36.34 -40.95
C THR A 142 12.73 35.05 -41.57
N HIS A 143 12.58 34.03 -40.81
CA HIS A 143 11.95 32.76 -41.17
C HIS A 143 11.17 32.18 -39.98
N TYR A 144 10.48 31.08 -40.16
CA TYR A 144 9.63 30.39 -39.15
C TYR A 144 10.33 30.23 -37.80
N VAL A 145 9.62 30.56 -36.75
CA VAL A 145 10.11 30.34 -35.37
C VAL A 145 9.63 29.00 -34.89
N MET A 146 10.55 28.06 -34.75
CA MET A 146 10.23 26.64 -34.47
C MET A 146 10.03 26.34 -33.00
N GLN A 147 10.84 26.92 -32.14
CA GLN A 147 10.75 26.65 -30.70
C GLN A 147 11.19 27.88 -29.90
N ILE A 148 10.57 28.03 -28.73
CA ILE A 148 10.93 29.00 -27.69
C ILE A 148 11.07 28.31 -26.35
N VAL A 149 11.98 28.80 -25.49
CA VAL A 149 12.21 28.32 -24.15
C VAL A 149 12.55 29.48 -23.22
N ILE A 150 11.91 29.52 -22.02
CA ILE A 150 12.20 30.53 -21.00
C ILE A 150 13.46 30.10 -20.23
N ASN A 151 14.29 31.06 -19.89
CA ASN A 151 15.50 30.83 -19.11
C ASN A 151 15.13 30.44 -17.67
N PRO A 152 15.49 29.25 -17.18
CA PRO A 152 15.13 28.78 -15.83
C PRO A 152 15.79 29.59 -14.71
N LYS A 153 16.90 30.30 -15.02
CA LYS A 153 17.64 31.14 -14.06
C LYS A 153 17.13 32.56 -13.97
N ASP A 154 16.59 33.08 -15.11
CA ASP A 154 15.98 34.40 -15.19
C ASP A 154 14.72 34.33 -16.05
N ASN A 155 13.58 34.17 -15.37
CA ASN A 155 12.29 34.02 -16.03
C ASN A 155 11.88 35.22 -16.93
N ASN A 156 12.60 36.34 -16.87
CA ASN A 156 12.35 37.50 -17.71
C ASN A 156 13.07 37.41 -19.08
N THR A 157 13.89 36.39 -19.29
CA THR A 157 14.59 36.17 -20.56
C THR A 157 14.17 34.85 -21.19
N PHE A 158 14.16 34.77 -22.51
CA PHE A 158 13.87 33.56 -23.26
C PHE A 158 14.68 33.48 -24.54
N ALA A 159 14.84 32.27 -25.07
CA ALA A 159 15.51 31.99 -26.33
C ALA A 159 14.51 31.48 -27.36
N SER A 160 14.78 31.76 -28.64
CA SER A 160 14.04 31.29 -29.81
C SER A 160 14.94 30.65 -30.83
N ALA A 161 14.50 29.54 -31.42
CA ALA A 161 15.13 28.86 -32.55
C ALA A 161 14.32 29.13 -33.83
N SER A 162 14.99 29.47 -34.94
CA SER A 162 14.32 29.76 -36.20
C SER A 162 15.01 29.09 -37.38
N LEU A 163 14.22 28.83 -38.43
CA LEU A 163 14.73 28.34 -39.69
C LEU A 163 15.59 29.39 -40.43
N ASP A 164 15.69 30.62 -39.90
CA ASP A 164 16.65 31.65 -40.37
C ASP A 164 18.10 31.35 -39.96
N THR A 165 18.40 30.14 -39.49
CA THR A 165 19.71 29.64 -39.02
C THR A 165 20.22 30.26 -37.71
N THR A 166 19.40 31.03 -37.01
CA THR A 166 19.83 31.77 -35.83
C THR A 166 19.06 31.31 -34.54
N VAL A 167 19.74 31.48 -33.43
CA VAL A 167 19.11 31.49 -32.11
C VAL A 167 19.15 32.90 -31.54
N LYS A 168 18.01 33.46 -31.17
CA LYS A 168 17.94 34.82 -30.58
C LYS A 168 17.53 34.72 -29.11
N VAL A 169 18.11 35.57 -28.30
CA VAL A 169 17.76 35.74 -26.88
C VAL A 169 17.08 37.08 -26.70
N TRP A 170 15.95 37.02 -25.98
CA TRP A 170 15.03 38.13 -25.79
C TRP A 170 14.81 38.40 -24.30
N GLN A 171 14.33 39.58 -24.00
CA GLN A 171 13.91 40.00 -22.66
C GLN A 171 12.44 40.44 -22.68
N LEU A 172 11.65 40.03 -21.73
CA LEU A 172 10.30 40.55 -21.57
C LEU A 172 10.32 42.05 -21.30
N GLY A 173 9.46 42.79 -21.99
CA GLY A 173 9.46 44.26 -21.96
C GLY A 173 10.32 44.95 -23.03
N SER A 174 11.18 44.23 -23.79
CA SER A 174 11.94 44.74 -24.95
C SER A 174 11.40 44.11 -26.23
N GLN A 175 11.14 44.93 -27.25
CA GLN A 175 10.69 44.42 -28.55
C GLN A 175 11.83 43.88 -29.43
N ILE A 176 13.06 44.20 -29.07
CA ILE A 176 14.28 43.86 -29.85
C ILE A 176 15.00 42.74 -29.10
N SER A 177 15.56 41.79 -29.85
CA SER A 177 16.42 40.75 -29.29
C SER A 177 17.68 41.34 -28.65
N ASN A 178 18.03 40.80 -27.46
CA ASN A 178 19.24 41.24 -26.76
C ASN A 178 20.51 40.91 -27.56
N PHE A 179 20.53 39.75 -28.20
CA PHE A 179 21.61 39.31 -29.10
C PHE A 179 21.17 38.10 -29.95
N THR A 180 21.99 37.82 -30.97
CA THR A 180 21.77 36.68 -31.88
C THR A 180 23.00 35.79 -31.88
N LEU A 181 22.79 34.48 -31.80
CA LEU A 181 23.80 33.45 -31.92
C LEU A 181 23.77 32.89 -33.35
N ASN A 182 24.87 33.09 -34.08
CA ASN A 182 25.04 32.67 -35.46
C ASN A 182 26.08 31.56 -35.56
N GLY A 183 25.87 30.58 -36.45
CA GLY A 183 26.86 29.53 -36.68
C GLY A 183 26.29 28.20 -37.14
N HIS A 184 24.97 28.00 -37.17
CA HIS A 184 24.35 26.91 -37.89
C HIS A 184 24.28 27.22 -39.39
N ASP A 185 24.51 26.22 -40.23
CA ASP A 185 24.50 26.36 -41.68
C ASP A 185 23.09 26.23 -42.29
N LYS A 186 22.16 25.63 -41.50
CA LYS A 186 20.77 25.44 -41.89
C LYS A 186 19.82 25.80 -40.74
N GLY A 187 18.53 25.72 -41.01
CA GLY A 187 17.48 26.08 -40.05
C GLY A 187 17.61 25.40 -38.71
N VAL A 188 17.39 26.15 -37.63
CA VAL A 188 17.43 25.68 -36.26
C VAL A 188 16.02 25.27 -35.83
N ASN A 189 15.85 24.00 -35.42
CA ASN A 189 14.56 23.43 -35.08
C ASN A 189 14.24 23.50 -33.58
N CYS A 190 15.26 23.41 -32.73
CA CYS A 190 15.08 23.27 -31.30
C CYS A 190 16.14 24.00 -30.49
N VAL A 191 15.75 24.39 -29.27
CA VAL A 191 16.60 25.14 -28.33
C VAL A 191 16.23 24.78 -26.90
N ASP A 192 17.21 24.73 -26.00
CA ASP A 192 17.00 24.56 -24.58
C ASP A 192 18.08 25.26 -23.76
N TYR A 193 17.74 25.61 -22.50
CA TYR A 193 18.66 26.19 -21.54
C TYR A 193 19.23 25.14 -20.60
N TYR A 194 20.47 25.38 -20.16
CA TYR A 194 21.07 24.56 -19.10
C TYR A 194 20.47 24.89 -17.71
N HIS A 195 19.96 23.88 -17.05
CA HIS A 195 19.26 24.01 -15.77
C HIS A 195 20.18 23.99 -14.54
N GLY A 196 21.32 23.29 -14.64
CA GLY A 196 22.21 23.02 -13.48
C GLY A 196 23.34 24.04 -13.30
N GLY A 197 23.72 24.31 -12.04
CA GLY A 197 24.91 25.11 -11.69
C GLY A 197 24.99 26.52 -12.34
N ASP A 198 26.16 27.16 -12.34
CA ASP A 198 26.35 28.54 -12.80
C ASP A 198 26.66 28.69 -14.29
N LYS A 199 26.72 27.57 -15.02
CA LYS A 199 27.10 27.63 -16.45
C LYS A 199 26.00 28.28 -17.30
N PRO A 200 26.33 29.33 -18.08
CA PRO A 200 25.37 30.06 -18.89
C PRO A 200 25.24 29.46 -20.30
N TYR A 201 24.72 28.22 -20.37
CA TYR A 201 24.69 27.48 -21.63
C TYR A 201 23.30 27.41 -22.26
N ILE A 202 23.28 27.47 -23.60
CA ILE A 202 22.12 27.15 -24.44
C ILE A 202 22.54 26.01 -25.37
N ILE A 203 21.64 25.09 -25.66
CA ILE A 203 21.83 24.06 -26.69
C ILE A 203 20.84 24.28 -27.81
N SER A 204 21.27 24.03 -29.04
CA SER A 204 20.44 24.11 -30.24
C SER A 204 20.69 22.94 -31.17
N GLY A 205 19.65 22.50 -31.86
CA GLY A 205 19.70 21.46 -32.89
C GLY A 205 19.12 21.95 -34.21
N ALA A 206 19.75 21.58 -35.33
CA ALA A 206 19.41 22.11 -36.62
C ALA A 206 19.36 21.06 -37.76
N ASP A 207 18.92 21.52 -38.95
CA ASP A 207 18.86 20.71 -40.17
C ASP A 207 20.24 20.41 -40.76
N ASP A 208 21.30 21.02 -40.25
CA ASP A 208 22.70 20.70 -40.56
C ASP A 208 23.17 19.39 -39.88
N ARG A 209 22.28 18.70 -39.13
CA ARG A 209 22.52 17.47 -38.34
C ARG A 209 23.44 17.67 -37.14
N LEU A 210 23.73 18.93 -36.83
CA LEU A 210 24.62 19.30 -35.73
C LEU A 210 23.80 19.75 -34.52
N VAL A 211 24.42 19.55 -33.37
CA VAL A 211 23.97 20.13 -32.12
C VAL A 211 25.05 21.06 -31.62
N LYS A 212 24.72 22.30 -31.31
CA LYS A 212 25.66 23.29 -30.83
C LYS A 212 25.34 23.74 -29.41
N ILE A 213 26.38 23.90 -28.63
CA ILE A 213 26.31 24.40 -27.26
C ILE A 213 26.92 25.81 -27.25
N TRP A 214 26.17 26.77 -26.75
CA TRP A 214 26.49 28.17 -26.74
C TRP A 214 26.67 28.68 -25.33
N ASP A 215 27.71 29.48 -25.11
CA ASP A 215 27.78 30.33 -23.93
C ASP A 215 27.09 31.67 -24.28
N TYR A 216 25.92 31.90 -23.60
CA TYR A 216 25.14 33.12 -23.92
C TYR A 216 25.69 34.38 -23.26
N GLN A 217 26.61 34.30 -22.30
CA GLN A 217 27.33 35.47 -21.76
C GLN A 217 28.42 35.92 -22.73
N ASN A 218 29.23 34.98 -23.19
CA ASN A 218 30.31 35.25 -24.14
C ASN A 218 29.85 35.30 -25.60
N LYS A 219 28.61 34.83 -25.88
CA LYS A 219 28.00 34.74 -27.22
C LYS A 219 28.81 33.91 -28.22
N THR A 220 29.46 32.87 -27.72
CA THR A 220 30.32 31.97 -28.49
C THR A 220 29.81 30.54 -28.47
N CYS A 221 30.10 29.79 -29.56
CA CYS A 221 29.88 28.36 -29.59
C CYS A 221 30.98 27.66 -28.79
N VAL A 222 30.62 26.98 -27.73
CA VAL A 222 31.53 26.23 -26.84
C VAL A 222 31.89 24.89 -27.45
N GLN A 223 30.90 24.18 -28.00
CA GLN A 223 31.06 22.84 -28.53
C GLN A 223 30.05 22.57 -29.65
N THR A 224 30.46 21.76 -30.61
CA THR A 224 29.61 21.19 -31.65
C THR A 224 29.60 19.67 -31.47
N LEU A 225 28.40 19.08 -31.42
CA LEU A 225 28.23 17.62 -31.32
C LEU A 225 27.82 17.09 -32.69
N GLU A 226 28.59 16.13 -33.15
CA GLU A 226 28.40 15.47 -34.44
C GLU A 226 27.99 14.01 -34.24
N GLY A 227 27.19 13.46 -35.16
CA GLY A 227 26.86 12.04 -35.14
C GLY A 227 25.49 11.68 -35.68
N HIS A 228 24.48 12.56 -35.58
CA HIS A 228 23.16 12.28 -36.14
C HIS A 228 23.20 12.15 -37.64
N GLY A 229 22.45 11.20 -38.20
CA GLY A 229 22.39 10.91 -39.63
C GLY A 229 21.45 11.84 -40.41
N GLN A 230 20.47 12.44 -39.71
CA GLN A 230 19.45 13.31 -40.27
C GLN A 230 19.25 14.56 -39.38
N ASN A 231 18.25 15.38 -39.69
CA ASN A 231 17.94 16.63 -39.00
C ASN A 231 17.74 16.38 -37.50
N VAL A 232 18.25 17.28 -36.66
CA VAL A 232 18.04 17.29 -35.25
C VAL A 232 16.73 18.04 -34.97
N SER A 233 15.75 17.34 -34.45
CA SER A 233 14.37 17.79 -34.21
C SER A 233 14.09 18.20 -32.77
N ALA A 234 14.83 17.62 -31.80
CA ALA A 234 14.63 17.87 -30.37
C ALA A 234 15.97 17.89 -29.62
N VAL A 235 16.10 18.80 -28.68
CA VAL A 235 17.22 18.85 -27.72
C VAL A 235 16.68 19.16 -26.32
N SER A 236 17.29 18.60 -25.30
CA SER A 236 16.96 18.95 -23.93
C SER A 236 18.12 18.70 -22.98
N PHE A 237 18.40 19.64 -22.11
CA PHE A 237 19.23 19.38 -20.94
C PHE A 237 18.41 18.66 -19.88
N HIS A 238 18.95 17.60 -19.32
CA HIS A 238 18.30 16.94 -18.19
C HIS A 238 18.36 17.87 -16.96
N PRO A 239 17.22 18.11 -16.26
CA PRO A 239 17.21 19.06 -15.15
C PRO A 239 18.13 18.69 -13.98
N GLU A 240 18.22 17.40 -13.67
CA GLU A 240 18.91 16.88 -12.48
C GLU A 240 20.25 16.21 -12.80
N LEU A 241 20.33 15.48 -13.90
CA LEU A 241 21.53 14.73 -14.27
C LEU A 241 22.46 15.54 -15.19
N PRO A 242 23.80 15.31 -15.14
CA PRO A 242 24.76 16.00 -15.99
C PRO A 242 24.77 15.45 -17.42
N VAL A 243 23.59 15.29 -18.01
CA VAL A 243 23.40 14.77 -19.36
C VAL A 243 22.53 15.69 -20.20
N LEU A 244 22.74 15.64 -21.51
CA LEU A 244 21.87 16.24 -22.48
C LEU A 244 21.36 15.17 -23.46
N LEU A 245 20.16 15.34 -23.91
CA LEU A 245 19.48 14.44 -24.83
C LEU A 245 19.25 15.15 -26.15
N THR A 246 19.51 14.44 -27.24
CA THR A 246 19.28 14.94 -28.61
C THR A 246 18.50 13.93 -29.41
N GLY A 247 17.42 14.34 -30.04
CA GLY A 247 16.56 13.52 -30.88
C GLY A 247 16.63 13.95 -32.34
N SER A 248 16.63 13.00 -33.23
CA SER A 248 16.76 13.24 -34.67
C SER A 248 15.70 12.51 -35.48
N GLU A 249 15.49 12.97 -36.71
CA GLU A 249 14.69 12.27 -37.72
C GLU A 249 15.29 10.90 -38.12
N ASP A 250 16.54 10.61 -37.69
CA ASP A 250 17.15 9.27 -37.87
C ASP A 250 16.57 8.17 -36.94
N GLY A 251 15.58 8.55 -36.10
CA GLY A 251 14.92 7.66 -35.16
C GLY A 251 15.70 7.41 -33.87
N THR A 252 16.86 8.01 -33.73
CA THR A 252 17.70 7.81 -32.53
C THR A 252 17.60 8.98 -31.55
N VAL A 253 17.61 8.63 -30.26
CA VAL A 253 17.84 9.57 -29.16
C VAL A 253 19.24 9.31 -28.61
N ARG A 254 20.07 10.30 -28.62
CA ARG A 254 21.44 10.23 -28.10
C ARG A 254 21.56 10.94 -26.79
N ILE A 255 22.24 10.30 -25.86
CA ILE A 255 22.52 10.85 -24.54
C ILE A 255 24.00 11.20 -24.49
N TRP A 256 24.31 12.43 -24.16
CA TRP A 256 25.64 12.95 -24.05
C TRP A 256 25.91 13.44 -22.64
N HIS A 257 27.14 13.35 -22.21
CA HIS A 257 27.57 13.93 -20.93
C HIS A 257 27.71 15.46 -21.04
N ALA A 258 27.00 16.20 -20.18
CA ALA A 258 26.95 17.66 -20.26
C ALA A 258 28.27 18.38 -19.87
N GLY A 259 29.21 17.71 -19.21
CA GLY A 259 30.54 18.26 -18.86
C GLY A 259 31.63 17.93 -19.85
N THR A 260 31.65 16.69 -20.37
CA THR A 260 32.71 16.19 -21.26
C THR A 260 32.29 16.13 -22.73
N TYR A 261 30.99 16.27 -22.99
CA TYR A 261 30.36 16.26 -24.34
C TYR A 261 30.57 14.94 -25.10
N ARG A 262 30.88 13.85 -24.36
CA ARG A 262 31.03 12.51 -24.95
C ARG A 262 29.69 11.78 -25.02
N LEU A 263 29.49 11.06 -26.12
CA LEU A 263 28.32 10.20 -26.30
C LEU A 263 28.36 9.08 -25.26
N GLN A 264 27.31 8.96 -24.47
CA GLN A 264 27.14 7.95 -23.45
C GLN A 264 26.33 6.76 -23.97
N SER A 265 25.21 7.04 -24.63
CA SER A 265 24.29 6.03 -25.13
C SER A 265 23.54 6.52 -26.35
N SER A 266 23.13 5.58 -27.20
CA SER A 266 22.25 5.85 -28.33
C SER A 266 21.06 4.90 -28.25
N LEU A 267 19.86 5.45 -28.15
CA LEU A 267 18.61 4.72 -27.99
C LEU A 267 17.84 4.73 -29.30
N ASN A 268 17.34 3.55 -29.69
CA ASN A 268 16.44 3.40 -30.81
C ASN A 268 15.32 2.44 -30.41
N TYR A 269 14.09 2.92 -30.39
CA TYR A 269 12.91 2.14 -30.00
C TYR A 269 12.09 1.61 -31.19
N GLY A 270 12.51 1.92 -32.45
CA GLY A 270 11.84 1.47 -33.65
C GLY A 270 10.53 2.20 -33.96
N PHE A 271 10.33 3.43 -33.48
CA PHE A 271 9.14 4.25 -33.68
C PHE A 271 9.35 5.36 -34.74
N GLU A 272 10.27 5.17 -35.67
CA GLU A 272 10.68 6.12 -36.70
C GLU A 272 11.27 7.44 -36.14
N ARG A 273 10.87 8.60 -36.63
CA ARG A 273 11.48 9.90 -36.35
C ARG A 273 11.14 10.38 -34.94
N VAL A 274 12.12 10.97 -34.26
CA VAL A 274 11.92 11.70 -33.01
C VAL A 274 11.48 13.13 -33.31
N TRP A 275 10.44 13.61 -32.62
CA TRP A 275 9.95 14.99 -32.77
C TRP A 275 10.11 15.85 -31.54
N THR A 276 10.04 15.27 -30.38
CA THR A 276 10.05 16.03 -29.13
C THR A 276 10.66 15.23 -27.99
N ILE A 277 11.36 15.91 -27.10
CA ILE A 277 11.89 15.36 -25.84
C ILE A 277 11.51 16.31 -24.72
N SER A 278 11.04 15.80 -23.60
CA SER A 278 10.71 16.58 -22.42
C SER A 278 11.24 15.90 -21.17
N GLY A 279 12.11 16.58 -20.42
CA GLY A 279 12.52 16.21 -19.05
C GLY A 279 11.63 16.91 -18.03
N MET A 280 11.62 16.42 -16.80
CA MET A 280 10.84 16.97 -15.70
C MET A 280 11.74 17.28 -14.50
N HIS A 281 11.56 18.47 -13.90
CA HIS A 281 12.23 18.82 -12.64
C HIS A 281 11.80 17.92 -11.49
N GLY A 282 12.76 17.53 -10.64
CA GLY A 282 12.51 16.64 -9.50
C GLY A 282 12.30 15.17 -9.87
N SER A 283 12.50 14.81 -11.14
CA SER A 283 12.35 13.43 -11.64
C SER A 283 13.39 13.10 -12.70
N ASN A 284 13.76 11.82 -12.75
CA ASN A 284 14.63 11.28 -13.80
C ASN A 284 13.84 10.76 -15.02
N ASN A 285 12.57 11.10 -15.10
CA ASN A 285 11.70 10.69 -16.21
C ASN A 285 11.91 11.60 -17.42
N VAL A 286 12.05 10.99 -18.60
CA VAL A 286 12.14 11.67 -19.88
C VAL A 286 11.09 11.09 -20.80
N ALA A 287 10.25 11.97 -21.36
CA ALA A 287 9.25 11.61 -22.35
C ALA A 287 9.78 11.95 -23.75
N ILE A 288 9.57 11.04 -24.70
CA ILE A 288 10.03 11.14 -26.07
C ILE A 288 8.86 10.89 -27.01
N GLY A 289 8.59 11.81 -27.92
CA GLY A 289 7.54 11.67 -28.95
C GLY A 289 8.10 11.30 -30.31
N TYR A 290 7.46 10.33 -30.95
CA TYR A 290 7.85 9.73 -32.23
C TYR A 290 6.73 9.83 -33.27
N ASP A 291 7.00 9.34 -34.49
CA ASP A 291 5.99 9.20 -35.55
C ASP A 291 4.88 8.21 -35.19
N GLU A 292 5.20 7.12 -34.50
CA GLU A 292 4.27 6.03 -34.18
C GLU A 292 3.87 5.98 -32.69
N GLY A 293 4.14 7.03 -31.92
CA GLY A 293 3.75 7.07 -30.52
C GLY A 293 4.73 7.78 -29.59
N THR A 294 4.60 7.46 -28.32
CA THR A 294 5.40 8.06 -27.23
C THR A 294 6.06 6.99 -26.39
N VAL A 295 7.29 7.25 -26.02
CA VAL A 295 8.05 6.40 -25.07
C VAL A 295 8.41 7.24 -23.85
N MET A 296 8.15 6.75 -22.66
CA MET A 296 8.68 7.32 -21.43
C MET A 296 9.77 6.42 -20.87
N ILE A 297 10.91 7.03 -20.61
CA ILE A 297 12.06 6.35 -20.01
C ILE A 297 12.43 7.02 -18.69
N LYS A 298 13.00 6.23 -17.80
CA LYS A 298 13.66 6.70 -16.59
C LYS A 298 15.17 6.60 -16.80
N VAL A 299 15.89 7.70 -16.61
CA VAL A 299 17.32 7.80 -16.84
C VAL A 299 18.06 7.87 -15.51
N GLY A 300 18.98 6.91 -15.27
CA GLY A 300 19.79 6.87 -14.06
C GLY A 300 19.04 6.46 -12.79
N ARG A 301 19.72 6.59 -11.66
CA ARG A 301 19.18 6.27 -10.33
C ARG A 301 18.59 7.52 -9.70
N GLU A 302 17.48 7.38 -8.99
CA GLU A 302 16.84 8.48 -8.24
C GLU A 302 17.37 8.60 -6.82
N GLU A 303 18.14 7.62 -6.35
CA GLU A 303 18.75 7.66 -5.03
C GLU A 303 19.75 8.79 -4.94
N PRO A 304 19.60 9.72 -3.98
CA PRO A 304 20.58 10.80 -3.82
C PRO A 304 21.92 10.24 -3.37
N ALA A 305 23.01 10.86 -3.79
CA ALA A 305 24.35 10.50 -3.34
C ALA A 305 24.57 11.00 -1.90
N ILE A 306 24.29 10.14 -0.93
CA ILE A 306 24.32 10.44 0.50
C ILE A 306 24.85 9.22 1.27
N SER A 307 25.56 9.46 2.34
CA SER A 307 26.06 8.40 3.23
C SER A 307 26.17 8.90 4.65
N MET A 308 25.90 8.02 5.61
CA MET A 308 25.96 8.30 7.04
C MET A 308 27.07 7.48 7.70
N ASP A 309 27.86 8.12 8.52
CA ASP A 309 28.72 7.44 9.50
C ASP A 309 27.90 7.13 10.76
N VAL A 310 27.51 5.87 10.90
CA VAL A 310 26.66 5.38 12.00
C VAL A 310 27.31 5.64 13.37
N ASN A 311 28.65 5.50 13.48
CA ASN A 311 29.38 5.68 14.75
C ASN A 311 29.54 7.17 15.15
N GLY A 312 29.79 8.02 14.16
CA GLY A 312 30.00 9.44 14.33
C GLY A 312 28.74 10.30 14.33
N GLY A 313 27.63 9.80 13.77
CA GLY A 313 26.41 10.58 13.54
C GLY A 313 26.61 11.69 12.51
N LYS A 314 27.54 11.51 11.58
CA LYS A 314 27.82 12.47 10.51
C LYS A 314 27.24 11.98 9.22
N ILE A 315 26.51 12.85 8.52
CA ILE A 315 25.94 12.59 7.22
C ILE A 315 26.64 13.48 6.20
N ILE A 316 27.10 12.89 5.08
CA ILE A 316 27.69 13.59 3.96
C ILE A 316 26.84 13.31 2.73
N TRP A 317 26.48 14.36 2.01
CA TRP A 317 25.78 14.25 0.73
C TRP A 317 26.35 15.18 -0.32
N ALA A 318 26.02 14.89 -1.55
CA ALA A 318 26.33 15.76 -2.67
C ALA A 318 25.07 16.43 -3.20
N LYS A 319 25.16 17.72 -3.44
CA LYS A 319 24.20 18.47 -4.24
C LYS A 319 24.92 18.94 -5.51
N HIS A 320 24.64 18.25 -6.62
CA HIS A 320 25.43 18.36 -7.86
C HIS A 320 26.91 17.99 -7.63
N SER A 321 27.83 18.92 -7.72
CA SER A 321 29.26 18.71 -7.43
C SER A 321 29.70 19.20 -6.04
N GLU A 322 28.81 19.87 -5.29
CA GLU A 322 29.11 20.41 -3.98
C GLU A 322 28.85 19.37 -2.89
N MET A 323 29.84 19.20 -2.01
CA MET A 323 29.76 18.30 -0.87
C MET A 323 29.34 19.05 0.37
N GLN A 324 28.31 18.56 1.04
CA GLN A 324 27.78 19.12 2.28
C GLN A 324 27.79 18.09 3.38
N GLN A 325 27.98 18.56 4.63
CA GLN A 325 28.00 17.70 5.82
C GLN A 325 27.02 18.21 6.88
N VAL A 326 26.39 17.27 7.54
CA VAL A 326 25.61 17.48 8.77
C VAL A 326 26.15 16.61 9.88
N ASN A 327 26.10 17.15 11.11
CA ASN A 327 26.45 16.39 12.31
C ASN A 327 25.21 16.30 13.21
N LEU A 328 24.65 15.11 13.36
CA LEU A 328 23.47 14.87 14.21
C LEU A 328 23.75 15.17 15.68
N LYS A 329 24.98 14.93 16.14
CA LYS A 329 25.37 15.24 17.53
C LYS A 329 25.47 16.73 17.85
N ALA A 330 25.38 17.59 16.86
CA ALA A 330 25.36 19.04 17.05
C ALA A 330 23.94 19.61 17.20
N LEU A 331 22.94 18.77 17.22
CA LEU A 331 21.57 19.18 17.52
C LEU A 331 21.46 19.61 18.97
N PRO A 332 20.77 20.72 19.26
CA PRO A 332 20.50 21.13 20.64
C PRO A 332 19.68 20.05 21.38
N GLU A 333 20.04 19.74 22.60
CA GLU A 333 19.35 18.72 23.44
C GLU A 333 17.89 19.10 23.75
N ASP A 334 17.53 20.37 23.61
CA ASP A 334 16.18 20.88 23.86
C ASP A 334 15.18 20.60 22.70
N ILE A 335 15.63 20.09 21.57
CA ILE A 335 14.76 19.79 20.41
C ILE A 335 14.28 18.34 20.51
N GLU A 336 13.02 18.16 20.86
CA GLU A 336 12.35 16.86 20.77
C GLU A 336 12.07 16.55 19.30
N VAL A 337 12.78 15.57 18.74
CA VAL A 337 12.59 15.11 17.37
C VAL A 337 11.46 14.09 17.35
N LYS A 338 10.32 14.45 16.75
CA LYS A 338 9.19 13.55 16.59
C LYS A 338 9.39 12.61 15.39
N ASP A 339 8.74 11.46 15.47
CA ASP A 339 8.79 10.48 14.39
C ASP A 339 8.03 11.00 13.15
N GLY A 340 8.68 10.88 11.99
CA GLY A 340 8.12 11.34 10.71
C GLY A 340 8.29 12.83 10.43
N GLU A 341 8.76 13.64 11.38
CA GLU A 341 9.05 15.05 11.13
C GLU A 341 10.48 15.27 10.62
N ARG A 342 10.66 16.33 9.84
CA ARG A 342 11.98 16.73 9.34
C ARG A 342 12.88 17.15 10.49
N VAL A 343 14.05 16.52 10.56
CA VAL A 343 15.08 16.88 11.55
C VAL A 343 15.66 18.26 11.21
N PRO A 344 15.66 19.23 12.12
CA PRO A 344 16.17 20.58 11.83
C PRO A 344 17.70 20.59 11.88
N VAL A 345 18.32 20.18 10.80
CA VAL A 345 19.78 20.12 10.65
C VAL A 345 20.31 21.29 9.83
N VAL A 346 21.49 21.78 10.18
CA VAL A 346 22.18 22.83 9.42
C VAL A 346 23.31 22.19 8.63
N ALA A 347 23.20 22.26 7.31
CA ALA A 347 24.23 21.77 6.41
C ALA A 347 25.44 22.71 6.42
N LYS A 348 26.64 22.13 6.52
CA LYS A 348 27.91 22.82 6.36
C LYS A 348 28.56 22.43 5.05
N GLU A 349 28.96 23.40 4.28
CA GLU A 349 29.70 23.16 3.05
C GLU A 349 31.12 22.65 3.38
N MET A 350 31.55 21.65 2.63
CA MET A 350 32.89 21.04 2.78
C MET A 350 33.81 21.37 1.58
N GLY A 351 33.22 21.69 0.42
CA GLY A 351 33.93 21.98 -0.82
C GLY A 351 33.25 21.28 -2.01
N SER A 352 33.85 21.40 -3.19
CA SER A 352 33.39 20.76 -4.42
C SER A 352 34.20 19.51 -4.75
N CYS A 353 33.53 18.52 -5.38
CA CYS A 353 34.16 17.33 -5.92
C CYS A 353 34.44 17.52 -7.42
N GLU A 354 35.55 16.97 -7.90
CA GLU A 354 35.97 17.09 -9.32
C GLU A 354 35.13 16.21 -10.26
N ILE A 355 34.56 15.14 -9.69
CA ILE A 355 33.68 14.22 -10.42
C ILE A 355 32.24 14.44 -10.01
N TYR A 356 31.27 14.12 -10.90
CA TYR A 356 29.86 14.14 -10.55
C TYR A 356 29.53 12.94 -9.63
N PRO A 357 29.14 13.18 -8.37
CA PRO A 357 28.90 12.09 -7.41
C PRO A 357 27.63 11.28 -7.77
N GLN A 358 27.79 10.02 -8.15
CA GLN A 358 26.68 9.08 -8.32
C GLN A 358 26.43 8.27 -7.06
N THR A 359 27.49 7.87 -6.38
CA THR A 359 27.42 7.14 -5.12
C THR A 359 28.43 7.68 -4.12
N ILE A 360 28.00 7.76 -2.87
CA ILE A 360 28.85 8.12 -1.73
C ILE A 360 28.73 7.01 -0.70
N ALA A 361 29.84 6.55 -0.18
CA ALA A 361 29.85 5.52 0.86
C ALA A 361 30.98 5.78 1.87
N HIS A 362 30.62 5.83 3.16
CA HIS A 362 31.62 5.78 4.24
C HIS A 362 32.20 4.39 4.34
N ASN A 363 33.47 4.30 4.71
CA ASN A 363 34.02 3.01 5.10
C ASN A 363 33.48 2.59 6.49
N PRO A 364 33.53 1.30 6.88
CA PRO A 364 32.90 0.82 8.12
C PRO A 364 33.33 1.54 9.39
N ASN A 365 34.54 2.12 9.46
CA ASN A 365 35.01 2.88 10.62
C ASN A 365 34.76 4.40 10.57
N GLY A 366 34.06 4.90 9.49
CA GLY A 366 33.68 6.30 9.35
C GLY A 366 34.82 7.30 9.10
N ARG A 367 36.07 6.84 8.88
CA ARG A 367 37.23 7.74 8.69
C ARG A 367 37.39 8.22 7.26
N PHE A 368 36.95 7.43 6.29
CA PHE A 368 37.06 7.73 4.88
C PHE A 368 35.69 7.69 4.23
N VAL A 369 35.54 8.50 3.20
CA VAL A 369 34.36 8.52 2.34
C VAL A 369 34.83 8.40 0.89
N VAL A 370 34.21 7.50 0.14
CA VAL A 370 34.43 7.38 -1.29
C VAL A 370 33.31 8.11 -2.03
N VAL A 371 33.69 8.84 -3.04
CA VAL A 371 32.80 9.41 -4.06
C VAL A 371 33.10 8.70 -5.36
N CYS A 372 32.12 8.04 -5.93
CA CYS A 372 32.24 7.34 -7.20
C CYS A 372 31.24 7.92 -8.20
N GLY A 373 31.71 8.23 -9.39
CA GLY A 373 30.93 8.78 -10.49
C GLY A 373 31.80 9.03 -11.73
N ASP A 374 31.17 9.28 -12.88
CA ASP A 374 31.84 9.54 -14.15
C ASP A 374 32.88 8.48 -14.60
N GLY A 375 32.76 7.26 -14.02
CA GLY A 375 33.72 6.17 -14.27
C GLY A 375 35.04 6.33 -13.51
N GLU A 376 35.06 7.16 -12.49
CA GLU A 376 36.20 7.40 -11.60
C GLU A 376 35.75 7.32 -10.13
N TYR A 377 36.70 7.12 -9.23
CA TYR A 377 36.45 7.20 -7.80
C TYR A 377 37.53 8.04 -7.11
N ILE A 378 37.12 8.73 -6.07
CA ILE A 378 38.03 9.47 -5.19
C ILE A 378 37.70 9.13 -3.75
N ILE A 379 38.70 8.75 -2.99
CA ILE A 379 38.60 8.52 -1.55
C ILE A 379 39.07 9.75 -0.80
N TYR A 380 38.18 10.32 0.01
CA TYR A 380 38.46 11.47 0.84
C TYR A 380 38.49 11.10 2.31
N THR A 381 39.18 11.92 3.11
CA THR A 381 39.00 11.88 4.56
C THR A 381 37.66 12.49 4.95
N ALA A 382 36.85 11.79 5.74
CA ALA A 382 35.50 12.23 6.10
C ALA A 382 35.42 13.54 6.89
N MET A 383 36.53 13.96 7.53
CA MET A 383 36.56 15.20 8.32
C MET A 383 36.80 16.47 7.50
N ALA A 384 37.54 16.40 6.42
CA ALA A 384 38.07 17.59 5.75
C ALA A 384 38.18 17.48 4.22
N LEU A 385 37.53 16.48 3.60
CA LEU A 385 37.57 16.22 2.14
C LEU A 385 39.00 16.26 1.54
N ARG A 386 40.00 15.79 2.27
CA ARG A 386 41.35 15.67 1.72
C ARG A 386 41.45 14.41 0.88
N ASN A 387 41.86 14.53 -0.35
CA ASN A 387 42.09 13.40 -1.26
C ASN A 387 43.14 12.43 -0.66
N LYS A 388 42.77 11.15 -0.62
CA LYS A 388 43.65 10.08 -0.12
C LYS A 388 44.09 9.13 -1.22
N ALA A 389 43.17 8.75 -2.08
CA ALA A 389 43.40 7.89 -3.23
C ALA A 389 42.35 8.17 -4.31
N PHE A 390 42.70 7.91 -5.54
CA PHE A 390 41.79 8.06 -6.69
C PHE A 390 42.11 7.03 -7.76
N GLY A 391 41.20 6.80 -8.66
CA GLY A 391 41.38 5.86 -9.77
C GLY A 391 40.15 5.75 -10.65
N THR A 392 40.24 4.86 -11.63
CA THR A 392 39.15 4.54 -12.53
C THR A 392 38.32 3.39 -11.96
N ALA A 393 37.00 3.59 -11.88
CA ALA A 393 36.07 2.55 -11.51
C ALA A 393 34.64 2.87 -12.00
N GLN A 394 33.92 1.85 -12.44
CA GLN A 394 32.50 1.94 -12.71
C GLN A 394 31.69 1.80 -11.41
N GLU A 395 32.15 0.92 -10.53
CA GLU A 395 31.58 0.71 -9.20
C GLU A 395 32.68 0.53 -8.15
N PHE A 396 32.38 0.90 -6.94
CA PHE A 396 33.26 0.82 -5.80
C PHE A 396 32.51 0.23 -4.60
N VAL A 397 33.11 -0.71 -3.89
CA VAL A 397 32.54 -1.30 -2.68
C VAL A 397 33.59 -1.49 -1.59
N TRP A 398 33.21 -1.17 -0.35
CA TRP A 398 34.02 -1.47 0.83
C TRP A 398 33.82 -2.93 1.29
N ALA A 399 34.88 -3.55 1.79
CA ALA A 399 34.77 -4.78 2.58
C ALA A 399 34.27 -4.45 4.00
N LEU A 400 33.92 -5.47 4.77
CA LEU A 400 33.65 -5.32 6.20
C LEU A 400 34.92 -4.82 6.94
N ASP A 401 36.10 -5.26 6.51
CA ASP A 401 37.39 -4.65 6.95
C ASP A 401 37.54 -3.26 6.31
N SER A 402 37.60 -2.22 7.14
CA SER A 402 37.76 -0.84 6.72
C SER A 402 39.02 -0.53 5.91
N SER A 403 39.98 -1.45 5.84
CA SER A 403 41.24 -1.33 5.09
C SER A 403 41.17 -1.91 3.67
N GLU A 404 40.10 -2.70 3.37
CA GLU A 404 39.96 -3.40 2.09
C GLU A 404 38.76 -2.85 1.28
N TYR A 405 38.95 -2.81 -0.03
CA TYR A 405 37.90 -2.44 -0.99
C TYR A 405 38.14 -3.04 -2.36
N ALA A 406 37.08 -3.13 -3.14
CA ALA A 406 37.14 -3.55 -4.52
C ALA A 406 36.60 -2.51 -5.47
N THR A 407 37.12 -2.48 -6.68
CA THR A 407 36.67 -1.61 -7.78
C THR A 407 36.40 -2.43 -9.02
N LEU A 408 35.31 -2.18 -9.68
CA LEU A 408 34.99 -2.68 -11.00
C LEU A 408 35.53 -1.68 -12.03
N GLU A 409 36.62 -1.99 -12.72
CA GLU A 409 37.22 -1.06 -13.68
C GLU A 409 36.46 -1.08 -15.02
N ASN A 410 36.15 -2.31 -15.48
CA ASN A 410 35.33 -2.55 -16.67
C ASN A 410 34.55 -3.86 -16.48
N SER A 411 33.70 -4.21 -17.41
CA SER A 411 32.85 -5.40 -17.34
C SER A 411 33.58 -6.74 -17.20
N SER A 412 34.92 -6.75 -17.21
CA SER A 412 35.73 -7.96 -17.15
C SER A 412 36.77 -7.98 -16.06
N THR A 413 37.06 -6.87 -15.38
CA THR A 413 38.21 -6.78 -14.46
C THR A 413 37.78 -6.14 -13.14
N ILE A 414 37.98 -6.89 -12.06
CA ILE A 414 37.81 -6.42 -10.69
C ILE A 414 39.17 -6.30 -10.03
N LYS A 415 39.46 -5.15 -9.43
CA LYS A 415 40.67 -4.89 -8.66
C LYS A 415 40.36 -4.86 -7.16
N VAL A 416 41.15 -5.53 -6.39
CA VAL A 416 41.05 -5.58 -4.93
C VAL A 416 42.22 -4.84 -4.30
N PHE A 417 41.95 -3.95 -3.39
CA PHE A 417 42.90 -3.08 -2.72
C PHE A 417 42.93 -3.36 -1.22
N LYS A 418 44.13 -3.27 -0.65
CA LYS A 418 44.34 -3.29 0.81
C LYS A 418 45.21 -2.11 1.22
N ASN A 419 44.78 -1.32 2.20
CA ASN A 419 45.49 -0.13 2.64
C ASN A 419 45.85 0.85 1.50
N PHE A 420 44.89 1.07 0.56
CA PHE A 420 44.98 1.94 -0.63
C PHE A 420 46.02 1.50 -1.65
N LYS A 421 46.54 0.26 -1.57
CA LYS A 421 47.42 -0.34 -2.56
C LYS A 421 46.71 -1.50 -3.25
N GLU A 422 46.87 -1.58 -4.56
CA GLU A 422 46.37 -2.72 -5.34
C GLU A 422 47.07 -4.00 -4.87
N ARG A 423 46.27 -4.98 -4.44
CA ARG A 423 46.75 -6.29 -4.01
C ARG A 423 46.69 -7.28 -5.17
N THR A 424 45.52 -7.37 -5.82
CA THR A 424 45.28 -8.37 -6.84
C THR A 424 44.21 -7.85 -7.80
N SER A 425 44.30 -8.26 -9.06
CA SER A 425 43.21 -8.09 -10.02
C SER A 425 42.81 -9.46 -10.55
N PHE A 426 41.53 -9.69 -10.70
CA PHE A 426 41.02 -10.93 -11.24
C PHE A 426 39.88 -10.68 -12.26
N LYS A 427 39.65 -11.70 -13.10
CA LYS A 427 38.58 -11.66 -14.08
C LYS A 427 37.56 -12.72 -13.70
N PRO A 428 36.34 -12.36 -13.35
CA PRO A 428 35.25 -13.31 -13.13
C PRO A 428 34.95 -14.11 -14.40
N GLU A 429 34.63 -15.38 -14.24
CA GLU A 429 34.41 -16.33 -15.35
C GLU A 429 33.32 -15.85 -16.34
N PHE A 430 32.26 -15.26 -15.83
CA PHE A 430 31.13 -14.75 -16.63
C PHE A 430 31.12 -13.20 -16.76
N GLY A 431 32.25 -12.56 -16.52
CA GLY A 431 32.31 -11.09 -16.45
C GLY A 431 31.57 -10.51 -15.24
N ALA A 432 31.59 -9.19 -15.07
CA ALA A 432 30.93 -8.50 -13.98
C ALA A 432 30.12 -7.32 -14.51
N GLU A 433 28.82 -7.31 -14.20
CA GLU A 433 27.94 -6.16 -14.41
C GLU A 433 27.92 -5.26 -13.19
N GLY A 434 28.03 -5.83 -11.99
CA GLY A 434 27.99 -5.12 -10.72
C GLY A 434 28.73 -5.87 -9.62
N ILE A 435 29.17 -5.14 -8.60
CA ILE A 435 29.85 -5.66 -7.42
C ILE A 435 29.14 -5.22 -6.15
N PHE A 436 29.17 -6.07 -5.12
CA PHE A 436 28.59 -5.82 -3.80
C PHE A 436 29.63 -6.12 -2.71
N GLY A 437 29.76 -5.20 -1.77
CA GLY A 437 30.68 -5.34 -0.66
C GLY A 437 30.08 -6.01 0.56
N GLY A 438 30.83 -6.05 1.64
CA GLY A 438 30.46 -6.58 2.94
C GLY A 438 31.34 -7.71 3.39
N PHE A 439 30.79 -8.73 4.04
CA PHE A 439 31.56 -9.87 4.56
C PHE A 439 32.24 -10.69 3.44
N MET A 440 31.56 -10.81 2.30
CA MET A 440 32.12 -11.37 1.07
C MET A 440 31.98 -10.41 -0.09
N LEU A 441 32.77 -10.57 -1.12
CA LEU A 441 32.65 -9.85 -2.37
C LEU A 441 31.60 -10.56 -3.25
N GLY A 442 30.46 -9.91 -3.46
CA GLY A 442 29.45 -10.37 -4.39
C GLY A 442 29.72 -9.84 -5.79
N VAL A 443 29.57 -10.67 -6.81
CA VAL A 443 29.78 -10.33 -8.22
C VAL A 443 28.55 -10.76 -9.02
N LYS A 444 27.87 -9.80 -9.64
CA LYS A 444 26.76 -10.03 -10.56
C LYS A 444 27.30 -10.24 -11.97
N SER A 445 26.93 -11.36 -12.62
CA SER A 445 27.37 -11.65 -13.98
C SER A 445 26.72 -10.75 -15.03
N ILE A 446 27.39 -10.55 -16.18
CA ILE A 446 26.85 -9.77 -17.32
C ILE A 446 25.61 -10.45 -17.93
N SER A 447 25.53 -11.79 -17.91
CA SER A 447 24.39 -12.52 -18.40
C SER A 447 23.13 -12.29 -17.56
N GLY A 448 23.28 -11.72 -16.36
CA GLY A 448 22.19 -11.49 -15.39
C GLY A 448 21.64 -12.76 -14.74
N MET A 449 22.16 -13.94 -15.09
CA MET A 449 21.64 -15.22 -14.61
C MET A 449 22.38 -15.80 -13.41
N ALA A 450 23.55 -15.27 -13.05
CA ALA A 450 24.35 -15.80 -11.96
C ALA A 450 24.90 -14.70 -11.06
N PHE A 451 24.83 -14.96 -9.77
CA PHE A 451 25.43 -14.16 -8.71
C PHE A 451 26.44 -15.01 -7.94
N SER A 452 27.67 -14.54 -7.79
CA SER A 452 28.78 -15.29 -7.21
C SER A 452 29.35 -14.58 -5.99
N PHE A 453 29.57 -15.34 -4.91
CA PHE A 453 30.26 -14.87 -3.72
C PHE A 453 31.71 -15.30 -3.74
N TYR A 454 32.62 -14.35 -3.57
CA TYR A 454 34.07 -14.56 -3.49
C TYR A 454 34.60 -14.15 -2.11
N ASP A 455 35.59 -14.90 -1.65
CA ASP A 455 36.33 -14.56 -0.42
C ASP A 455 37.28 -13.38 -0.67
N TRP A 456 37.35 -12.44 0.27
CA TRP A 456 38.26 -11.29 0.16
C TRP A 456 39.76 -11.68 0.21
N GLU A 457 40.12 -12.76 0.96
CA GLU A 457 41.51 -13.12 1.15
C GLU A 457 42.13 -13.80 -0.08
N ASN A 458 41.47 -14.82 -0.60
CA ASN A 458 42.03 -15.66 -1.66
C ASN A 458 41.36 -15.44 -3.02
N LEU A 459 40.26 -14.71 -3.07
CA LEU A 459 39.40 -14.49 -4.25
C LEU A 459 38.92 -15.82 -4.85
N GLU A 460 38.71 -16.82 -3.98
CA GLU A 460 38.14 -18.10 -4.36
C GLU A 460 36.62 -18.02 -4.40
N LEU A 461 36.00 -18.72 -5.35
CA LEU A 461 34.53 -18.83 -5.44
C LEU A 461 34.05 -19.64 -4.24
N VAL A 462 33.17 -19.04 -3.43
CA VAL A 462 32.51 -19.72 -2.31
C VAL A 462 31.22 -20.36 -2.77
N ARG A 463 30.35 -19.61 -3.42
CA ARG A 463 29.09 -20.13 -3.99
C ARG A 463 28.61 -19.26 -5.13
N ARG A 464 27.99 -19.89 -6.13
CA ARG A 464 27.27 -19.27 -7.22
C ARG A 464 25.77 -19.59 -7.02
N ILE A 465 24.92 -18.57 -7.18
CA ILE A 465 23.47 -18.68 -7.03
C ILE A 465 22.82 -18.11 -8.29
N GLU A 466 21.82 -18.79 -8.82
CA GLU A 466 21.08 -18.36 -10.03
C GLU A 466 20.02 -17.30 -9.67
N ILE A 467 20.47 -16.15 -9.17
CA ILE A 467 19.60 -15.01 -8.81
C ILE A 467 20.19 -13.75 -9.41
N GLN A 468 19.34 -12.82 -9.82
CA GLN A 468 19.74 -11.50 -10.28
C GLN A 468 19.60 -10.48 -9.16
N PRO A 469 20.65 -10.19 -8.37
CA PRO A 469 20.54 -9.23 -7.29
C PRO A 469 20.45 -7.80 -7.82
N ARG A 470 19.62 -7.00 -7.15
CA ARG A 470 19.64 -5.55 -7.24
C ARG A 470 20.54 -4.95 -6.16
N ASN A 471 20.39 -5.42 -4.92
CA ASN A 471 21.21 -5.02 -3.78
C ASN A 471 21.49 -6.23 -2.89
N VAL A 472 22.60 -6.18 -2.16
CA VAL A 472 23.02 -7.22 -1.20
C VAL A 472 23.40 -6.54 0.10
N TYR A 473 22.81 -6.99 1.20
CA TYR A 473 23.05 -6.42 2.53
C TYR A 473 23.53 -7.50 3.48
N TRP A 474 24.70 -7.31 4.06
CA TRP A 474 25.28 -8.21 5.05
C TRP A 474 25.00 -7.76 6.47
N SER A 475 24.72 -8.70 7.37
CA SER A 475 24.68 -8.43 8.80
C SER A 475 26.10 -8.14 9.34
N GLU A 476 26.20 -7.39 10.44
CA GLU A 476 27.49 -7.08 11.08
C GLU A 476 28.24 -8.33 11.51
N SER A 477 27.55 -9.40 11.89
CA SER A 477 28.13 -10.69 12.25
C SER A 477 28.65 -11.48 11.05
N GLY A 478 28.26 -11.15 9.82
CA GLY A 478 28.51 -11.93 8.62
C GLY A 478 27.74 -13.25 8.54
N ALA A 479 26.83 -13.52 9.51
CA ALA A 479 26.05 -14.76 9.55
C ALA A 479 24.81 -14.73 8.65
N LEU A 480 24.24 -13.56 8.40
CA LEU A 480 23.05 -13.38 7.56
C LEU A 480 23.34 -12.43 6.41
N VAL A 481 22.73 -12.70 5.27
CA VAL A 481 22.76 -11.84 4.09
C VAL A 481 21.37 -11.74 3.48
N CYS A 482 20.97 -10.53 3.14
CA CYS A 482 19.76 -10.27 2.34
C CYS A 482 20.18 -10.03 0.89
N VAL A 483 19.64 -10.81 -0.02
CA VAL A 483 19.77 -10.65 -1.48
C VAL A 483 18.45 -10.13 -2.02
N ALA A 484 18.40 -8.85 -2.35
CA ALA A 484 17.22 -8.22 -2.90
C ALA A 484 17.24 -8.27 -4.43
N THR A 485 16.16 -8.74 -5.04
CA THR A 485 15.91 -8.76 -6.49
C THR A 485 14.95 -7.64 -6.91
N GLU A 486 14.43 -7.67 -8.13
CA GLU A 486 13.44 -6.67 -8.56
C GLU A 486 12.07 -6.88 -7.90
N ASP A 487 11.66 -8.13 -7.66
CA ASP A 487 10.31 -8.48 -7.19
C ASP A 487 10.28 -9.06 -5.77
N ALA A 488 11.38 -9.63 -5.31
CA ALA A 488 11.46 -10.35 -4.04
C ALA A 488 12.80 -10.12 -3.32
N TYR A 489 12.90 -10.55 -2.08
CA TYR A 489 14.18 -10.65 -1.40
C TYR A 489 14.33 -11.99 -0.65
N TYR A 490 15.57 -12.44 -0.55
CA TYR A 490 15.95 -13.71 0.07
C TYR A 490 16.85 -13.46 1.26
N ILE A 491 16.54 -14.07 2.38
CA ILE A 491 17.41 -14.08 3.56
C ILE A 491 18.17 -15.40 3.59
N LEU A 492 19.49 -15.32 3.49
CA LEU A 492 20.36 -16.47 3.50
C LEU A 492 21.21 -16.47 4.76
N ARG A 493 21.40 -17.63 5.35
CA ARG A 493 22.35 -17.87 6.45
C ARG A 493 23.65 -18.41 5.89
N PHE A 494 24.75 -17.77 6.21
CA PHE A 494 26.09 -18.22 5.82
C PHE A 494 26.68 -19.17 6.87
N ASN A 495 27.12 -20.35 6.43
CA ASN A 495 27.69 -21.42 7.26
C ASN A 495 29.20 -21.45 7.16
N GLN A 496 29.88 -20.55 7.86
CA GLN A 496 31.35 -20.45 7.83
C GLN A 496 32.07 -21.78 8.24
N GLY A 497 31.49 -22.55 9.19
CA GLY A 497 32.02 -23.81 9.61
C GLY A 497 32.02 -24.91 8.53
N VAL A 498 31.03 -24.88 7.64
CA VAL A 498 30.92 -25.78 6.49
C VAL A 498 31.95 -25.39 5.44
N VAL A 499 32.09 -24.11 5.15
CA VAL A 499 33.04 -23.57 4.18
C VAL A 499 34.49 -23.88 4.60
N ASN A 500 34.85 -23.68 5.87
CA ASN A 500 36.18 -23.99 6.39
C ASN A 500 36.48 -25.49 6.27
N ARG A 501 35.55 -26.34 6.65
CA ARG A 501 35.69 -27.82 6.50
C ARG A 501 35.85 -28.26 5.05
N ALA A 502 35.03 -27.73 4.16
CA ALA A 502 35.07 -28.03 2.73
C ALA A 502 36.41 -27.61 2.11
N ARG A 503 36.98 -26.48 2.54
CA ARG A 503 38.32 -26.01 2.11
C ARG A 503 39.46 -26.94 2.63
N GLU A 504 39.38 -27.37 3.89
CA GLU A 504 40.36 -28.26 4.49
C GLU A 504 40.33 -29.67 3.87
N THR A 505 39.14 -30.21 3.69
CA THR A 505 38.97 -31.60 3.19
C THR A 505 38.89 -31.68 1.67
N ARG A 506 38.71 -30.57 0.95
CA ARG A 506 38.44 -30.49 -0.50
C ARG A 506 37.28 -31.39 -0.96
N THR A 507 36.30 -31.58 -0.09
CA THR A 507 35.10 -32.36 -0.37
C THR A 507 33.90 -31.38 -0.54
N ASN A 508 32.88 -31.78 -1.29
CA ASN A 508 31.69 -31.00 -1.56
C ASN A 508 31.92 -29.66 -2.30
N ILE A 509 32.96 -29.61 -3.13
CA ILE A 509 33.21 -28.47 -4.01
C ILE A 509 32.76 -28.86 -5.41
N THR A 510 31.78 -28.17 -5.93
CA THR A 510 31.24 -28.29 -7.30
C THR A 510 31.74 -27.13 -8.18
N GLU A 511 31.36 -27.09 -9.46
CA GLU A 511 31.64 -25.96 -10.36
C GLU A 511 30.95 -24.64 -9.87
N ASP A 512 29.87 -24.78 -9.12
CA ASP A 512 29.14 -23.67 -8.52
C ASP A 512 29.60 -23.34 -7.08
N GLY A 513 30.70 -23.94 -6.63
CA GLY A 513 31.26 -23.71 -5.29
C GLY A 513 30.74 -24.73 -4.27
N ILE A 514 30.65 -24.34 -2.99
CA ILE A 514 30.32 -25.21 -1.86
C ILE A 514 28.78 -25.21 -1.69
N GLU A 515 28.14 -26.37 -1.86
CA GLU A 515 26.66 -26.48 -1.87
C GLU A 515 26.00 -25.97 -0.58
N ASP A 516 26.54 -26.37 0.57
CA ASP A 516 26.00 -26.08 1.89
C ASP A 516 26.52 -24.76 2.51
N ALA A 517 27.17 -23.90 1.69
CA ALA A 517 27.70 -22.63 2.18
C ALA A 517 26.59 -21.66 2.63
N PHE A 518 25.44 -21.70 1.97
CA PHE A 518 24.31 -20.87 2.29
C PHE A 518 23.02 -21.69 2.46
N GLU A 519 22.26 -21.36 3.49
CA GLU A 519 20.94 -21.90 3.78
C GLU A 519 19.89 -20.79 3.58
N VAL A 520 18.80 -21.08 2.86
CA VAL A 520 17.67 -20.14 2.70
C VAL A 520 16.86 -20.13 3.99
N VAL A 521 16.84 -19.00 4.68
CA VAL A 521 16.06 -18.81 5.92
C VAL A 521 14.66 -18.28 5.61
N GLY A 522 14.52 -17.47 4.58
CA GLY A 522 13.24 -16.90 4.18
C GLY A 522 13.27 -16.31 2.79
N GLU A 523 12.10 -16.35 2.16
CA GLU A 523 11.80 -15.73 0.88
C GLU A 523 10.58 -14.84 1.07
N VAL A 524 10.65 -13.60 0.60
CA VAL A 524 9.57 -12.63 0.73
C VAL A 524 9.34 -11.93 -0.59
N ASN A 525 8.11 -11.97 -1.07
CA ASN A 525 7.68 -11.35 -2.33
C ASN A 525 7.39 -9.85 -2.14
N GLU A 526 8.38 -9.11 -1.66
CA GLU A 526 8.35 -7.66 -1.56
C GLU A 526 9.62 -7.04 -2.16
N THR A 527 9.47 -5.89 -2.80
CA THR A 527 10.61 -5.16 -3.37
C THR A 527 11.31 -4.32 -2.30
N VAL A 528 12.60 -4.50 -2.14
CA VAL A 528 13.43 -3.68 -1.24
C VAL A 528 14.03 -2.51 -2.02
N ARG A 529 13.83 -1.29 -1.54
CA ARG A 529 14.53 -0.11 -2.07
C ARG A 529 15.86 0.09 -1.39
N THR A 530 15.84 0.25 -0.08
CA THR A 530 17.04 0.34 0.76
C THR A 530 16.86 -0.50 2.00
N GLY A 531 17.94 -1.06 2.52
CA GLY A 531 17.90 -1.92 3.69
C GLY A 531 19.14 -1.80 4.55
N LEU A 532 19.00 -2.18 5.80
CA LEU A 532 20.05 -2.16 6.82
C LEU A 532 19.83 -3.30 7.82
N TRP A 533 20.90 -3.94 8.25
CA TRP A 533 20.85 -4.88 9.36
C TRP A 533 21.11 -4.18 10.69
N VAL A 534 20.31 -4.51 11.69
CA VAL A 534 20.51 -4.15 13.10
C VAL A 534 20.51 -5.45 13.90
N GLY A 535 21.67 -5.97 14.25
CA GLY A 535 21.81 -7.34 14.73
C GLY A 535 21.34 -8.34 13.68
N ASP A 536 20.39 -9.22 14.02
CA ASP A 536 19.77 -10.18 13.10
C ASP A 536 18.42 -9.70 12.55
N CYS A 537 18.07 -8.44 12.74
CA CYS A 537 16.89 -7.81 12.23
C CYS A 537 17.20 -7.04 10.95
N PHE A 538 16.51 -7.32 9.86
CA PHE A 538 16.65 -6.60 8.59
C PHE A 538 15.59 -5.51 8.48
N ILE A 539 15.98 -4.24 8.55
CA ILE A 539 15.11 -3.08 8.39
C ILE A 539 15.19 -2.61 6.95
N TYR A 540 14.05 -2.40 6.29
CA TYR A 540 14.02 -1.99 4.88
C TYR A 540 12.86 -1.06 4.56
N THR A 541 13.00 -0.33 3.45
CA THR A 541 11.91 0.41 2.80
C THR A 541 11.48 -0.33 1.54
N ASN A 542 10.16 -0.46 1.34
CA ASN A 542 9.59 -1.17 0.18
C ASN A 542 9.06 -0.21 -0.89
N SER A 543 8.58 -0.77 -2.01
CA SER A 543 7.99 0.00 -3.13
C SER A 543 6.68 0.70 -2.76
N LEU A 544 5.97 0.23 -1.73
CA LEU A 544 4.71 0.80 -1.22
C LEU A 544 4.94 1.94 -0.21
N ASN A 545 6.17 2.46 -0.11
CA ASN A 545 6.58 3.50 0.83
C ASN A 545 6.29 3.12 2.30
N ARG A 546 6.60 1.88 2.68
CA ARG A 546 6.54 1.41 4.08
C ARG A 546 7.93 1.19 4.62
N ILE A 547 8.13 1.49 5.90
CA ILE A 547 9.29 1.03 6.67
C ILE A 547 8.87 -0.26 7.35
N CYS A 548 9.56 -1.34 7.01
CA CYS A 548 9.32 -2.65 7.60
C CYS A 548 10.60 -3.21 8.20
N TYR A 549 10.48 -4.15 9.11
CA TYR A 549 11.59 -5.00 9.50
C TYR A 549 11.20 -6.48 9.47
N TYR A 550 12.19 -7.28 9.09
CA TYR A 550 12.08 -8.73 9.06
C TYR A 550 12.91 -9.32 10.20
N VAL A 551 12.29 -10.18 10.99
CA VAL A 551 12.95 -10.95 12.03
C VAL A 551 12.30 -12.34 12.13
N GLY A 552 13.10 -13.40 11.96
CA GLY A 552 12.66 -14.76 12.16
C GLY A 552 11.45 -15.23 11.34
N GLY A 553 11.33 -14.79 10.10
CA GLY A 553 10.20 -15.13 9.22
C GLY A 553 9.00 -14.19 9.32
N GLU A 554 9.01 -13.24 10.26
CA GLU A 554 7.94 -12.26 10.40
C GLU A 554 8.33 -10.89 9.86
N ILE A 555 7.37 -10.23 9.21
CA ILE A 555 7.48 -8.86 8.72
C ILE A 555 6.61 -7.96 9.59
N VAL A 556 7.20 -6.92 10.13
CA VAL A 556 6.49 -5.92 10.94
C VAL A 556 6.66 -4.56 10.30
N THR A 557 5.54 -3.87 10.05
CA THR A 557 5.55 -2.49 9.57
C THR A 557 5.78 -1.54 10.75
N ILE A 558 6.78 -0.66 10.63
CA ILE A 558 7.07 0.39 11.62
C ILE A 558 6.19 1.60 11.34
N SER A 559 6.18 2.06 10.08
CA SER A 559 5.44 3.26 9.66
C SER A 559 5.16 3.25 8.16
N HIS A 560 4.16 4.02 7.77
CA HIS A 560 3.88 4.37 6.38
C HIS A 560 4.50 5.73 6.07
N LEU A 561 5.10 5.84 4.91
CA LEU A 561 5.78 7.04 4.43
C LEU A 561 4.91 7.75 3.39
N ASP A 562 4.80 9.06 3.47
CA ASP A 562 4.02 9.87 2.51
C ASP A 562 4.66 9.86 1.09
N HIS A 563 5.97 9.67 1.02
CA HIS A 563 6.73 9.62 -0.22
C HIS A 563 7.94 8.69 -0.10
N THR A 564 8.64 8.48 -1.20
CA THR A 564 9.80 7.58 -1.24
C THR A 564 10.93 8.10 -0.38
N MET A 565 11.36 7.29 0.59
CA MET A 565 12.52 7.57 1.45
C MET A 565 13.55 6.44 1.39
N TYR A 566 14.80 6.80 1.67
CA TYR A 566 15.96 5.91 1.64
C TYR A 566 16.57 5.84 3.04
N ILE A 567 16.94 4.64 3.49
CA ILE A 567 17.54 4.43 4.80
C ILE A 567 19.01 4.89 4.75
N LEU A 568 19.40 5.73 5.69
CA LEU A 568 20.76 6.20 5.89
C LEU A 568 21.53 5.35 6.89
N GLY A 569 20.92 5.05 8.02
CA GLY A 569 21.54 4.29 9.07
C GLY A 569 20.75 4.31 10.38
N TYR A 570 21.16 3.48 11.31
CA TYR A 570 20.56 3.38 12.63
C TYR A 570 21.57 3.80 13.70
N VAL A 571 21.22 4.75 14.56
CA VAL A 571 22.06 5.20 15.69
C VAL A 571 21.58 4.52 16.97
N ALA A 572 22.31 3.48 17.40
CA ALA A 572 21.94 2.67 18.56
C ALA A 572 21.84 3.46 19.88
N LYS A 573 22.63 4.53 20.05
CA LYS A 573 22.60 5.37 21.27
C LYS A 573 21.31 6.17 21.42
N GLU A 574 20.71 6.54 20.31
CA GLU A 574 19.49 7.35 20.24
C GLU A 574 18.24 6.49 19.97
N ASN A 575 18.44 5.20 19.69
CA ASN A 575 17.38 4.28 19.24
C ASN A 575 16.61 4.82 18.03
N ARG A 576 17.30 5.51 17.11
CA ARG A 576 16.68 6.15 15.95
C ARG A 576 17.23 5.66 14.62
N LEU A 577 16.29 5.39 13.71
CA LEU A 577 16.54 5.11 12.31
C LEU A 577 16.43 6.42 11.53
N TYR A 578 17.45 6.75 10.75
CA TYR A 578 17.48 7.96 9.94
C TYR A 578 17.23 7.63 8.47
N LEU A 579 16.38 8.41 7.84
CA LEU A 579 16.03 8.31 6.42
C LEU A 579 16.20 9.66 5.74
N ASN A 580 16.33 9.64 4.43
CA ASN A 580 16.30 10.84 3.61
C ASN A 580 15.35 10.68 2.43
N ASP A 581 14.84 11.79 1.95
CA ASP A 581 14.09 11.88 0.71
C ASP A 581 14.98 12.29 -0.49
N LYS A 582 14.37 12.46 -1.66
CA LYS A 582 15.06 12.93 -2.88
C LYS A 582 15.58 14.37 -2.75
N GLU A 583 14.95 15.17 -1.90
CA GLU A 583 15.31 16.60 -1.67
C GLU A 583 16.36 16.77 -0.59
N LEU A 584 16.92 15.65 -0.07
CA LEU A 584 17.90 15.61 1.02
C LEU A 584 17.34 16.08 2.38
N ASN A 585 16.02 16.01 2.58
CA ASN A 585 15.44 16.19 3.89
C ASN A 585 15.68 14.94 4.73
N ILE A 586 16.12 15.12 5.95
CA ILE A 586 16.38 14.02 6.89
C ILE A 586 15.20 13.87 7.83
N VAL A 587 14.69 12.66 7.93
CA VAL A 587 13.58 12.27 8.82
C VAL A 587 14.06 11.13 9.70
N SER A 588 13.54 11.03 10.91
CA SER A 588 13.88 9.91 11.79
C SER A 588 12.65 9.24 12.41
N TYR A 589 12.83 7.96 12.70
CA TYR A 589 11.83 7.13 13.39
C TYR A 589 12.49 6.43 14.57
N SER A 590 11.76 6.35 15.68
CA SER A 590 12.21 5.61 16.86
C SER A 590 12.07 4.10 16.64
N VAL A 591 13.15 3.37 16.84
CA VAL A 591 13.19 1.91 16.77
C VAL A 591 13.98 1.40 17.96
N LEU A 592 13.28 0.78 18.91
CA LEU A 592 13.91 0.34 20.15
C LEU A 592 14.76 -0.91 19.93
N LEU A 593 16.05 -0.76 20.12
CA LEU A 593 17.02 -1.87 20.00
C LEU A 593 16.67 -3.01 20.94
N SER A 594 16.25 -2.73 22.17
CA SER A 594 15.88 -3.76 23.15
C SER A 594 14.74 -4.68 22.69
N VAL A 595 13.78 -4.15 21.92
CA VAL A 595 12.72 -4.96 21.32
C VAL A 595 13.27 -5.88 20.25
N LEU A 596 14.14 -5.37 19.36
CA LEU A 596 14.78 -6.15 18.30
C LEU A 596 15.72 -7.21 18.87
N GLU A 597 16.50 -6.89 19.90
CA GLU A 597 17.37 -7.84 20.60
C GLU A 597 16.55 -8.95 21.27
N TYR A 598 15.43 -8.60 21.91
CA TYR A 598 14.51 -9.58 22.48
C TYR A 598 13.97 -10.54 21.42
N GLN A 599 13.44 -10.01 20.32
CA GLN A 599 12.89 -10.82 19.23
C GLN A 599 13.96 -11.72 18.60
N THR A 600 15.17 -11.21 18.42
CA THR A 600 16.30 -11.97 17.92
C THR A 600 16.69 -13.11 18.88
N ALA A 601 16.73 -12.85 20.19
CA ALA A 601 17.06 -13.87 21.19
C ALA A 601 16.01 -14.98 21.20
N VAL A 602 14.72 -14.65 21.14
CA VAL A 602 13.63 -15.63 21.02
C VAL A 602 13.76 -16.49 19.78
N MET A 603 14.08 -15.88 18.62
CA MET A 603 14.25 -16.63 17.37
C MET A 603 15.46 -17.55 17.35
N ARG A 604 16.51 -17.23 18.11
CA ARG A 604 17.66 -18.12 18.34
C ARG A 604 17.38 -19.23 19.35
N GLY A 605 16.24 -19.20 20.03
CA GLY A 605 15.89 -20.14 21.11
C GLY A 605 16.61 -19.84 22.42
N ASP A 606 17.30 -18.69 22.52
CA ASP A 606 17.98 -18.26 23.75
C ASP A 606 17.03 -17.49 24.68
N LEU A 607 16.19 -18.25 25.37
CA LEU A 607 15.18 -17.67 26.28
C LEU A 607 15.84 -17.02 27.51
N GLU A 608 17.03 -17.45 27.92
CA GLU A 608 17.72 -16.83 29.06
C GLU A 608 18.18 -15.42 28.75
N THR A 609 18.72 -15.21 27.55
CA THR A 609 19.09 -13.86 27.09
C THR A 609 17.84 -13.00 26.85
N ALA A 610 16.76 -13.60 26.30
CA ALA A 610 15.49 -12.91 26.10
C ALA A 610 14.93 -12.39 27.42
N ASP A 611 14.91 -13.18 28.48
CA ASP A 611 14.41 -12.76 29.80
C ASP A 611 15.25 -11.63 30.42
N ARG A 612 16.55 -11.64 30.23
CA ARG A 612 17.44 -10.55 30.67
C ARG A 612 17.16 -9.24 29.90
N VAL A 613 16.97 -9.32 28.61
CA VAL A 613 16.68 -8.15 27.76
C VAL A 613 15.27 -7.64 28.02
N LEU A 614 14.31 -8.49 28.37
CA LEU A 614 12.93 -8.10 28.68
C LEU A 614 12.85 -7.03 29.79
N ALA A 615 13.75 -7.07 30.76
CA ALA A 615 13.81 -6.05 31.81
C ALA A 615 14.08 -4.63 31.27
N THR A 616 14.77 -4.53 30.15
CA THR A 616 15.13 -3.26 29.48
C THR A 616 14.06 -2.77 28.54
N VAL A 617 13.07 -3.61 28.15
CA VAL A 617 11.97 -3.22 27.29
C VAL A 617 10.96 -2.37 28.05
N PRO A 618 10.65 -1.13 27.57
CA PRO A 618 9.64 -0.28 28.16
C PRO A 618 8.26 -0.95 28.20
N ARG A 619 7.46 -0.62 29.22
CA ARG A 619 6.14 -1.25 29.44
C ARG A 619 5.20 -1.08 28.24
N ASP A 620 5.23 0.07 27.59
CA ASP A 620 4.36 0.40 26.45
C ASP A 620 4.61 -0.50 25.22
N HIS A 621 5.80 -1.07 25.11
CA HIS A 621 6.18 -1.97 24.01
C HIS A 621 6.04 -3.46 24.34
N ARG A 622 5.74 -3.82 25.59
CA ARG A 622 5.64 -5.23 26.02
C ARG A 622 4.45 -5.96 25.38
N THR A 623 3.33 -5.29 25.18
CA THR A 623 2.20 -5.86 24.44
C THR A 623 2.58 -6.24 23.02
N ARG A 624 3.34 -5.41 22.33
CA ARG A 624 3.84 -5.70 20.98
C ARG A 624 4.78 -6.92 20.95
N VAL A 625 5.62 -7.04 21.97
CA VAL A 625 6.48 -8.22 22.17
C VAL A 625 5.63 -9.46 22.46
N ALA A 626 4.55 -9.33 23.24
CA ALA A 626 3.65 -10.43 23.55
C ALA A 626 2.91 -10.93 22.28
N HIS A 627 2.45 -10.04 21.40
CA HIS A 627 1.88 -10.44 20.12
C HIS A 627 2.88 -11.19 19.23
N PHE A 628 4.15 -10.76 19.23
CA PHE A 628 5.20 -11.47 18.51
C PHE A 628 5.38 -12.90 19.08
N LEU A 629 5.45 -13.05 20.40
CA LEU A 629 5.56 -14.35 21.07
C LEU A 629 4.38 -15.28 20.76
N GLU A 630 3.17 -14.71 20.74
CA GLU A 630 1.95 -15.45 20.40
C GLU A 630 2.05 -16.05 18.98
N LYS A 631 2.46 -15.25 18.00
CA LYS A 631 2.64 -15.70 16.61
C LYS A 631 3.72 -16.77 16.46
N GLN A 632 4.80 -16.67 17.26
CA GLN A 632 5.85 -17.69 17.31
C GLN A 632 5.45 -18.96 18.08
N GLY A 633 4.24 -19.00 18.66
CA GLY A 633 3.72 -20.15 19.40
C GLY A 633 4.08 -20.16 20.88
N TYR A 634 4.84 -19.20 21.40
CA TYR A 634 5.22 -19.08 22.81
C TYR A 634 4.12 -18.41 23.66
N LYS A 635 2.90 -18.97 23.66
CA LYS A 635 1.73 -18.35 24.29
C LYS A 635 1.86 -18.15 25.82
N GLN A 636 2.56 -19.05 26.53
CA GLN A 636 2.78 -18.91 27.99
C GLN A 636 3.66 -17.71 28.31
N GLN A 637 4.75 -17.53 27.56
CA GLN A 637 5.63 -16.38 27.71
C GLN A 637 4.90 -15.09 27.27
N ALA A 638 4.08 -15.15 26.23
CA ALA A 638 3.26 -14.03 25.79
C ALA A 638 2.32 -13.55 26.90
N LEU A 639 1.67 -14.49 27.61
CA LEU A 639 0.79 -14.16 28.75
C LEU A 639 1.55 -13.47 29.90
N ALA A 640 2.79 -13.92 30.17
CA ALA A 640 3.62 -13.33 31.23
C ALA A 640 4.13 -11.92 30.88
N VAL A 641 4.36 -11.64 29.60
CA VAL A 641 4.94 -10.37 29.11
C VAL A 641 3.88 -9.31 28.81
N SER A 642 2.69 -9.72 28.35
CA SER A 642 1.62 -8.79 27.98
C SER A 642 1.22 -7.87 29.14
N THR A 643 1.01 -6.60 28.82
CA THR A 643 0.54 -5.58 29.78
C THR A 643 -0.91 -5.18 29.55
N GLU A 644 -1.50 -5.59 28.43
CA GLU A 644 -2.86 -5.28 28.05
C GLU A 644 -3.84 -6.33 28.56
N PRO A 645 -4.83 -5.94 29.36
CA PRO A 645 -5.75 -6.90 29.98
C PRO A 645 -6.58 -7.70 28.97
N ASP A 646 -6.95 -7.10 27.82
CA ASP A 646 -7.71 -7.77 26.77
C ASP A 646 -6.87 -8.87 26.12
N HIS A 647 -5.63 -8.57 25.76
CA HIS A 647 -4.72 -9.54 25.19
C HIS A 647 -4.36 -10.68 26.16
N GLN A 648 -4.15 -10.34 27.45
CA GLN A 648 -3.94 -11.37 28.49
C GLN A 648 -5.14 -12.31 28.62
N PHE A 649 -6.35 -11.75 28.57
CA PHE A 649 -7.58 -12.53 28.62
C PHE A 649 -7.71 -13.50 27.44
N GLU A 650 -7.43 -13.04 26.22
CA GLU A 650 -7.45 -13.87 25.01
C GLU A 650 -6.41 -15.01 25.09
N LEU A 651 -5.20 -14.69 25.51
CA LEU A 651 -4.14 -15.68 25.70
C LEU A 651 -4.51 -16.73 26.76
N ALA A 652 -5.04 -16.30 27.92
CA ALA A 652 -5.50 -17.20 28.98
C ALA A 652 -6.60 -18.13 28.47
N LEU A 653 -7.57 -17.62 27.69
CA LEU A 653 -8.59 -18.47 27.05
C LEU A 653 -7.97 -19.47 26.07
N SER A 654 -7.02 -19.03 25.22
CA SER A 654 -6.38 -19.89 24.23
C SER A 654 -5.49 -20.99 24.84
N LEU A 655 -4.95 -20.76 26.06
CA LEU A 655 -4.16 -21.70 26.81
C LEU A 655 -5.03 -22.62 27.67
N GLY A 656 -6.33 -22.33 27.85
CA GLY A 656 -7.24 -23.07 28.73
C GLY A 656 -7.06 -22.73 30.23
N GLU A 657 -6.34 -21.64 30.56
CA GLU A 657 -6.16 -21.17 31.93
C GLU A 657 -7.38 -20.39 32.43
N LEU A 658 -8.53 -21.13 32.60
CA LEU A 658 -9.83 -20.51 32.88
C LEU A 658 -9.87 -19.73 34.21
N GLN A 659 -9.06 -20.13 35.19
CA GLN A 659 -8.99 -19.40 36.47
C GLN A 659 -8.34 -18.06 36.32
N ARG A 660 -7.25 -17.96 35.51
CA ARG A 660 -6.60 -16.68 35.20
C ARG A 660 -7.53 -15.79 34.40
N ALA A 661 -8.21 -16.37 33.40
CA ALA A 661 -9.20 -15.61 32.59
C ALA A 661 -10.36 -15.10 33.49
N ARG A 662 -10.79 -15.85 34.52
CA ARG A 662 -11.78 -15.41 35.49
C ARG A 662 -11.27 -14.19 36.30
N GLU A 663 -10.04 -14.26 36.83
CA GLU A 663 -9.45 -13.15 37.58
C GLU A 663 -9.42 -11.85 36.74
N LEU A 664 -9.00 -11.95 35.49
CA LEU A 664 -8.96 -10.82 34.55
C LEU A 664 -10.36 -10.27 34.22
N ALA A 665 -11.38 -11.15 34.16
CA ALA A 665 -12.75 -10.70 33.97
C ALA A 665 -13.33 -10.03 35.25
N GLU A 666 -12.95 -10.50 36.43
CA GLU A 666 -13.31 -9.87 37.70
C GLU A 666 -12.65 -8.50 37.89
N GLU A 667 -11.34 -8.37 37.52
CA GLU A 667 -10.63 -7.09 37.49
C GLU A 667 -11.29 -6.08 36.54
N ALA A 668 -11.72 -6.53 35.35
CA ALA A 668 -12.44 -5.68 34.42
C ALA A 668 -13.79 -5.20 34.93
N THR A 669 -14.51 -6.07 35.65
CA THR A 669 -15.79 -5.71 36.29
C THR A 669 -15.60 -4.65 37.38
N LEU A 670 -14.49 -4.71 38.13
CA LEU A 670 -14.15 -3.70 39.13
C LEU A 670 -13.77 -2.35 38.51
N ALA A 671 -13.14 -2.36 37.34
CA ALA A 671 -12.72 -1.15 36.62
C ALA A 671 -13.89 -0.44 35.92
N ASP A 672 -14.72 -1.20 35.21
CA ASP A 672 -15.79 -0.67 34.34
C ASP A 672 -17.15 -0.55 35.04
N GLY A 673 -17.30 -1.15 36.22
CA GLY A 673 -18.57 -1.33 36.91
C GLY A 673 -19.42 -2.47 36.32
N ASP A 674 -20.50 -2.86 37.06
CA ASP A 674 -21.31 -4.07 36.79
C ASP A 674 -22.09 -4.05 35.43
N GLY A 675 -21.89 -3.09 34.57
CA GLY A 675 -22.61 -2.92 33.29
C GLY A 675 -21.76 -2.50 32.11
N GLY A 676 -20.43 -2.50 32.23
CA GLY A 676 -19.52 -2.14 31.13
C GLY A 676 -19.57 -3.14 29.98
N ARG A 677 -19.72 -2.70 28.74
CA ARG A 677 -19.78 -3.58 27.54
C ARG A 677 -18.57 -4.50 27.43
N SER A 678 -17.39 -4.03 27.79
CA SER A 678 -16.13 -4.78 27.76
C SER A 678 -16.18 -5.95 28.76
N SER A 679 -16.61 -5.68 29.99
CA SER A 679 -16.72 -6.68 31.04
C SER A 679 -17.74 -7.78 30.71
N LEU A 680 -18.93 -7.41 30.21
CA LEU A 680 -19.97 -8.37 29.81
C LEU A 680 -19.48 -9.28 28.66
N ALA A 681 -18.78 -8.72 27.65
CA ALA A 681 -18.23 -9.50 26.55
C ALA A 681 -17.17 -10.52 27.01
N ARG A 682 -16.28 -10.13 27.93
CA ARG A 682 -15.29 -11.07 28.50
C ARG A 682 -15.98 -12.21 29.25
N TRP A 683 -17.00 -11.91 30.08
CA TRP A 683 -17.75 -12.95 30.81
C TRP A 683 -18.50 -13.91 29.88
N SER A 684 -19.10 -13.42 28.79
CA SER A 684 -19.75 -14.28 27.79
C SER A 684 -18.75 -15.20 27.10
N ARG A 685 -17.56 -14.69 26.69
CA ARG A 685 -16.51 -15.52 26.11
C ARG A 685 -15.92 -16.53 27.08
N LEU A 686 -15.72 -16.14 28.34
CA LEU A 686 -15.30 -17.06 29.41
C LEU A 686 -16.34 -18.16 29.60
N GLY A 687 -17.65 -17.84 29.58
CA GLY A 687 -18.73 -18.79 29.64
C GLY A 687 -18.69 -19.81 28.50
N ALA A 688 -18.45 -19.38 27.29
CA ALA A 688 -18.28 -20.25 26.13
C ALA A 688 -17.07 -21.18 26.27
N ALA A 689 -15.94 -20.69 26.75
CA ALA A 689 -14.73 -21.48 26.98
C ALA A 689 -14.93 -22.49 28.14
N ALA A 690 -15.58 -22.07 29.24
CA ALA A 690 -15.90 -22.94 30.37
C ALA A 690 -16.88 -24.03 29.96
N THR A 691 -17.85 -23.75 29.10
CA THR A 691 -18.78 -24.75 28.53
C THR A 691 -18.01 -25.79 27.71
N ALA A 692 -17.07 -25.36 26.88
CA ALA A 692 -16.22 -26.26 26.10
C ALA A 692 -15.33 -27.15 26.98
N ALA A 693 -14.88 -26.63 28.13
CA ALA A 693 -14.08 -27.35 29.13
C ALA A 693 -14.93 -28.20 30.10
N ALA A 694 -16.25 -28.16 29.96
CA ALA A 694 -17.22 -28.86 30.82
C ALA A 694 -17.16 -28.46 32.35
N ASP A 695 -16.72 -27.25 32.65
CA ASP A 695 -16.77 -26.67 33.99
C ASP A 695 -18.13 -26.00 34.23
N SER A 696 -19.06 -26.79 34.81
CA SER A 696 -20.46 -26.35 35.07
C SER A 696 -20.56 -25.14 36.01
N ALA A 697 -19.69 -25.11 37.03
CA ALA A 697 -19.72 -24.05 38.04
C ALA A 697 -19.26 -22.70 37.45
N LEU A 698 -18.20 -22.74 36.66
CA LEU A 698 -17.68 -21.55 36.01
C LEU A 698 -18.59 -21.08 34.87
N THR A 699 -19.19 -22.02 34.10
CA THR A 699 -20.14 -21.73 33.04
C THR A 699 -21.34 -20.92 33.53
N THR A 700 -21.99 -21.43 34.60
CA THR A 700 -23.16 -20.76 35.18
C THR A 700 -22.81 -19.40 35.79
N LEU A 701 -21.67 -19.32 36.48
CA LEU A 701 -21.17 -18.05 37.02
C LEU A 701 -20.91 -17.05 35.92
N ALA A 702 -20.22 -17.46 34.84
CA ALA A 702 -19.78 -16.59 33.76
C ALA A 702 -20.97 -16.03 32.98
N TYR A 703 -21.92 -16.87 32.55
CA TYR A 703 -23.08 -16.38 31.80
C TYR A 703 -24.02 -15.54 32.68
N ARG A 704 -24.11 -15.85 33.99
CA ARG A 704 -24.86 -15.02 34.94
C ARG A 704 -24.26 -13.59 35.03
N ARG A 705 -22.93 -13.50 35.12
CA ARG A 705 -22.23 -12.22 35.15
C ARG A 705 -22.28 -11.49 33.81
N ALA A 706 -22.28 -12.25 32.72
CA ALA A 706 -22.44 -11.70 31.35
C ALA A 706 -23.86 -11.17 31.05
N ARG A 707 -24.86 -11.54 31.92
CA ARG A 707 -26.29 -11.32 31.67
C ARG A 707 -26.76 -11.92 30.35
N ASP A 708 -26.14 -13.04 29.95
CA ASP A 708 -26.49 -13.76 28.74
C ASP A 708 -27.53 -14.82 29.05
N HIS A 709 -28.78 -14.38 29.17
CA HIS A 709 -29.90 -15.26 29.52
C HIS A 709 -30.17 -16.28 28.43
N SER A 710 -29.84 -15.98 27.17
CA SER A 710 -30.01 -16.94 26.08
C SER A 710 -29.07 -18.12 26.21
N ALA A 711 -27.80 -17.86 26.53
CA ALA A 711 -26.82 -18.91 26.76
C ALA A 711 -27.13 -19.73 28.02
N LEU A 712 -27.57 -19.05 29.11
CA LEU A 712 -28.02 -19.74 30.34
C LEU A 712 -29.25 -20.62 30.09
N LEU A 713 -30.22 -20.14 29.31
CA LEU A 713 -31.39 -20.90 28.93
C LEU A 713 -30.99 -22.19 28.18
N LEU A 714 -30.13 -22.03 27.15
CA LEU A 714 -29.63 -23.16 26.36
C LEU A 714 -28.87 -24.16 27.23
N TYR A 715 -28.02 -23.66 28.13
CA TYR A 715 -27.25 -24.50 29.06
C TYR A 715 -28.16 -25.25 30.05
N ALA A 716 -29.13 -24.56 30.68
CA ALA A 716 -30.09 -25.14 31.60
C ALA A 716 -30.98 -26.22 30.94
N LEU A 717 -31.37 -25.97 29.67
CA LEU A 717 -32.12 -26.97 28.88
C LEU A 717 -31.28 -28.19 28.52
N SER A 718 -30.00 -27.98 28.18
CA SER A 718 -29.10 -29.08 27.79
C SER A 718 -28.70 -29.96 28.98
N THR A 719 -28.53 -29.36 30.16
CA THR A 719 -28.20 -30.09 31.42
C THR A 719 -29.40 -30.62 32.15
N GLY A 720 -30.61 -30.14 31.84
CA GLY A 720 -31.83 -30.48 32.55
C GLY A 720 -31.92 -29.91 33.98
N ASP A 721 -31.14 -28.83 34.25
CA ASP A 721 -31.11 -28.19 35.57
C ASP A 721 -32.33 -27.28 35.79
N ARG A 722 -33.33 -27.85 36.42
CA ARG A 722 -34.61 -27.17 36.69
C ARG A 722 -34.47 -25.94 37.61
N PRO A 723 -33.73 -25.99 38.73
CA PRO A 723 -33.44 -24.78 39.54
C PRO A 723 -32.84 -23.62 38.75
N LEU A 724 -31.85 -23.92 37.89
CA LEU A 724 -31.22 -22.91 37.04
C LEU A 724 -32.22 -22.32 36.03
N LEU A 725 -33.09 -23.18 35.45
CA LEU A 725 -34.11 -22.73 34.51
C LEU A 725 -35.14 -21.81 35.17
N GLU A 726 -35.52 -22.09 36.42
CA GLU A 726 -36.42 -21.24 37.22
C GLU A 726 -35.78 -19.87 37.56
N GLU A 727 -34.48 -19.88 37.82
CA GLU A 727 -33.70 -18.64 38.02
C GLU A 727 -33.64 -17.80 36.76
N VAL A 728 -33.31 -18.41 35.61
CA VAL A 728 -33.26 -17.76 34.30
C VAL A 728 -34.60 -17.13 33.92
N ALA A 729 -35.69 -17.86 34.16
CA ALA A 729 -37.06 -17.38 33.92
C ALA A 729 -37.35 -16.05 34.67
N LYS A 730 -36.95 -16.00 35.95
CA LYS A 730 -37.15 -14.79 36.78
C LYS A 730 -36.26 -13.66 36.37
N MET A 731 -34.95 -13.92 36.18
CA MET A 731 -33.98 -12.88 35.78
C MET A 731 -34.32 -12.26 34.43
N SER A 732 -34.67 -13.08 33.44
CA SER A 732 -35.04 -12.59 32.12
C SER A 732 -36.35 -11.79 32.10
N ALA A 733 -37.31 -12.17 32.99
CA ALA A 733 -38.56 -11.40 33.16
C ALA A 733 -38.30 -10.01 33.80
N GLU A 734 -37.37 -9.94 34.76
CA GLU A 734 -36.96 -8.68 35.41
C GLU A 734 -36.21 -7.75 34.42
N GLU A 735 -35.37 -8.33 33.55
CA GLU A 735 -34.56 -7.55 32.56
C GLU A 735 -35.32 -7.24 31.26
N ASN A 736 -36.60 -7.62 31.18
CA ASN A 736 -37.47 -7.41 30.01
C ASN A 736 -37.12 -8.23 28.75
N GLU A 737 -36.44 -9.32 28.90
CA GLU A 737 -36.19 -10.33 27.86
C GLU A 737 -37.34 -11.31 27.74
N ASP A 738 -38.51 -10.80 27.34
CA ASP A 738 -39.81 -11.51 27.44
C ASP A 738 -39.82 -12.84 26.67
N ASN A 739 -39.11 -12.95 25.55
CA ASN A 739 -39.10 -14.17 24.76
C ASN A 739 -38.36 -15.31 25.49
N ILE A 740 -37.25 -15.01 26.16
CA ILE A 740 -36.47 -15.97 26.94
C ILE A 740 -37.25 -16.36 28.17
N ALA A 741 -37.81 -15.41 28.92
CA ALA A 741 -38.65 -15.62 30.05
C ALA A 741 -39.85 -16.51 29.69
N PHE A 742 -40.52 -16.21 28.57
CA PHE A 742 -41.64 -17.01 28.10
C PHE A 742 -41.28 -18.46 27.81
N VAL A 743 -40.17 -18.68 27.05
CA VAL A 743 -39.70 -20.04 26.74
C VAL A 743 -39.32 -20.79 28.01
N ALA A 744 -38.66 -20.14 28.96
CA ALA A 744 -38.24 -20.75 30.22
C ALA A 744 -39.47 -21.12 31.07
N TYR A 745 -40.45 -20.23 31.26
CA TYR A 745 -41.69 -20.53 31.98
C TYR A 745 -42.50 -21.60 31.27
N PHE A 746 -42.56 -21.58 29.96
CA PHE A 746 -43.28 -22.58 29.18
C PHE A 746 -42.68 -23.98 29.32
N THR A 747 -41.36 -24.12 29.26
CA THR A 747 -40.65 -25.40 29.47
C THR A 747 -40.78 -25.92 30.89
N LEU A 748 -40.84 -25.03 31.88
CA LEU A 748 -41.15 -25.36 33.30
C LEU A 748 -42.62 -25.71 33.51
N ASN A 749 -43.45 -25.59 32.49
CA ASN A 749 -44.89 -25.73 32.55
C ASN A 749 -45.59 -24.76 33.55
N GLN A 750 -44.98 -23.60 33.75
CA GLN A 750 -45.57 -22.51 34.55
C GLN A 750 -46.44 -21.62 33.66
N LEU A 751 -47.55 -22.18 33.18
CA LEU A 751 -48.40 -21.56 32.18
C LEU A 751 -49.04 -20.24 32.65
N ASP A 752 -49.36 -20.14 33.94
CA ASP A 752 -49.93 -18.97 34.56
C ASP A 752 -48.94 -17.78 34.50
N GLU A 753 -47.61 -18.03 34.71
CA GLU A 753 -46.58 -17.02 34.62
C GLU A 753 -46.37 -16.56 33.16
N CYS A 754 -46.44 -17.48 32.17
CA CYS A 754 -46.44 -17.14 30.75
C CYS A 754 -47.60 -16.18 30.39
N LEU A 755 -48.81 -16.50 30.87
CA LEU A 755 -49.99 -15.67 30.64
C LEU A 755 -49.83 -14.28 31.28
N GLN A 756 -49.34 -14.25 32.53
CA GLN A 756 -49.15 -13.01 33.27
C GLN A 756 -48.08 -12.13 32.62
N LEU A 757 -47.00 -12.73 32.08
CA LEU A 757 -45.97 -12.01 31.33
C LEU A 757 -46.55 -11.34 30.07
N LEU A 758 -47.36 -12.04 29.28
CA LEU A 758 -48.03 -11.48 28.11
C LEU A 758 -48.99 -10.35 28.48
N ILE A 759 -49.75 -10.49 29.61
CA ILE A 759 -50.65 -9.45 30.09
C ILE A 759 -49.89 -8.22 30.57
N ASN A 760 -48.82 -8.37 31.33
CA ASN A 760 -47.99 -7.27 31.85
C ASN A 760 -47.32 -6.51 30.75
N ARG A 761 -47.07 -7.11 29.59
CA ARG A 761 -46.50 -6.48 28.39
C ARG A 761 -47.54 -5.90 27.41
N ASP A 762 -48.84 -5.87 27.82
CA ASP A 762 -49.96 -5.36 26.99
C ASP A 762 -50.15 -6.12 25.67
N LYS A 763 -49.64 -7.38 25.58
CA LYS A 763 -49.82 -8.28 24.44
C LYS A 763 -51.12 -9.08 24.60
N LEU A 764 -52.25 -8.38 24.81
CA LEU A 764 -53.55 -8.99 25.17
C LEU A 764 -54.11 -9.91 24.11
N SER A 765 -53.88 -9.65 22.82
CA SER A 765 -54.28 -10.55 21.73
C SER A 765 -53.55 -11.90 21.82
N GLU A 766 -52.23 -11.87 21.99
CA GLU A 766 -51.41 -13.05 22.12
C GLU A 766 -51.77 -13.83 23.42
N ALA A 767 -51.96 -13.10 24.51
CA ALA A 767 -52.44 -13.64 25.79
C ALA A 767 -53.79 -14.37 25.64
N ALA A 768 -54.74 -13.81 24.88
CA ALA A 768 -56.07 -14.41 24.64
C ALA A 768 -55.96 -15.71 23.82
N PHE A 769 -55.10 -15.76 22.80
CA PHE A 769 -54.86 -16.96 22.00
C PHE A 769 -54.09 -17.99 22.83
N PHE A 770 -53.13 -17.61 23.66
CA PHE A 770 -52.39 -18.46 24.54
C PHE A 770 -53.33 -19.08 25.59
N ALA A 771 -54.18 -18.25 26.22
CA ALA A 771 -55.20 -18.70 27.19
C ALA A 771 -56.18 -19.69 26.58
N ARG A 772 -56.62 -19.44 25.32
CA ARG A 772 -57.49 -20.36 24.61
C ARG A 772 -56.86 -21.75 24.43
N SER A 773 -55.57 -21.81 24.16
CA SER A 773 -54.90 -23.07 23.84
C SER A 773 -54.39 -23.82 25.09
N TYR A 774 -53.95 -23.11 26.13
CA TYR A 774 -53.23 -23.73 27.26
C TYR A 774 -53.89 -23.51 28.61
N ILE A 775 -54.66 -22.40 28.82
CA ILE A 775 -55.33 -22.07 30.08
C ILE A 775 -56.74 -21.57 29.82
N PRO A 776 -57.65 -22.42 29.34
CA PRO A 776 -59.04 -22.01 29.01
C PRO A 776 -59.79 -21.33 30.17
N SER A 777 -59.45 -21.65 31.40
CA SER A 777 -60.07 -21.05 32.62
C SER A 777 -59.88 -19.54 32.72
N LYS A 778 -58.75 -19.01 32.20
CA LYS A 778 -58.39 -17.61 32.23
C LYS A 778 -58.81 -16.83 30.97
N MET A 779 -59.34 -17.51 29.97
CA MET A 779 -59.67 -16.89 28.68
C MET A 779 -60.70 -15.75 28.82
N CYS A 780 -61.70 -15.92 29.60
CA CYS A 780 -62.77 -14.90 29.81
C CYS A 780 -62.22 -13.62 30.46
N GLU A 781 -61.27 -13.78 31.41
CA GLU A 781 -60.61 -12.66 32.08
C GLU A 781 -59.73 -11.87 31.10
N VAL A 782 -58.95 -12.57 30.30
CA VAL A 782 -58.05 -11.95 29.30
C VAL A 782 -58.85 -11.27 28.19
N VAL A 783 -59.95 -11.87 27.71
CA VAL A 783 -60.86 -11.25 26.71
C VAL A 783 -61.51 -9.99 27.28
N ALA A 784 -61.88 -9.98 28.58
CA ALA A 784 -62.41 -8.81 29.23
C ALA A 784 -61.40 -7.64 29.30
N LEU A 785 -60.13 -7.95 29.64
CA LEU A 785 -59.03 -7.00 29.62
C LEU A 785 -58.78 -6.47 28.20
N TRP A 786 -58.79 -7.36 27.20
CA TRP A 786 -58.63 -6.98 25.80
C TRP A 786 -59.74 -6.07 25.33
N ARG A 787 -61.02 -6.36 25.66
CA ARG A 787 -62.18 -5.51 25.39
C ARG A 787 -62.03 -4.13 26.04
N ALA A 788 -61.59 -4.07 27.30
CA ALA A 788 -61.36 -2.81 27.99
C ALA A 788 -60.29 -1.96 27.30
N ARG A 789 -59.24 -2.57 26.77
CA ARG A 789 -58.16 -1.91 26.09
C ARG A 789 -58.56 -1.38 24.68
N VAL A 790 -59.30 -2.14 23.92
CA VAL A 790 -59.75 -1.79 22.57
C VAL A 790 -60.86 -0.72 22.64
N GLY A 791 -61.56 -0.63 23.77
CA GLY A 791 -62.63 0.35 24.01
C GLY A 791 -63.94 -0.01 23.30
N ASN A 792 -64.97 0.86 23.38
CA ASN A 792 -66.34 0.61 22.89
C ASN A 792 -66.50 0.70 21.34
N ASN A 793 -65.42 0.50 20.60
CA ASN A 793 -65.44 0.51 19.12
C ASN A 793 -66.03 -0.81 18.59
N LYS A 794 -66.49 -0.83 17.31
CA LYS A 794 -67.01 -2.04 16.65
C LYS A 794 -66.10 -3.26 16.77
N SER A 795 -64.81 -3.08 16.81
CA SER A 795 -63.83 -4.15 16.96
C SER A 795 -63.82 -4.75 18.36
N GLY A 796 -63.97 -3.96 19.40
CA GLY A 796 -64.06 -4.47 20.78
C GLY A 796 -65.39 -5.20 21.06
N GLN A 797 -66.48 -4.80 20.38
CA GLN A 797 -67.74 -5.49 20.49
C GLN A 797 -67.80 -6.85 19.74
N SER A 798 -66.87 -7.05 18.75
CA SER A 798 -66.77 -8.30 18.00
C SER A 798 -65.94 -9.37 18.71
N LEU A 799 -65.21 -9.06 19.77
CA LEU A 799 -64.46 -10.06 20.60
C LEU A 799 -65.44 -10.95 21.35
N ALA A 800 -65.50 -12.24 21.00
CA ALA A 800 -66.37 -13.21 21.60
C ALA A 800 -65.86 -13.72 22.96
N ASP A 801 -66.70 -13.75 24.02
CA ASP A 801 -66.38 -14.32 25.29
C ASP A 801 -67.04 -15.73 25.36
N PRO A 802 -66.27 -16.79 25.68
CA PRO A 802 -66.79 -18.15 25.70
C PRO A 802 -68.04 -18.34 26.56
N LYS A 803 -68.17 -17.62 27.67
CA LYS A 803 -69.35 -17.65 28.56
C LYS A 803 -70.58 -16.98 27.96
N GLN A 804 -70.41 -15.97 27.14
CA GLN A 804 -71.50 -15.24 26.49
C GLN A 804 -71.93 -15.84 25.16
N TYR A 805 -71.01 -16.47 24.45
CA TYR A 805 -71.18 -16.98 23.08
C TYR A 805 -70.80 -18.47 22.99
N SER A 806 -71.45 -19.34 23.80
CA SER A 806 -71.12 -20.77 23.86
C SER A 806 -71.16 -21.48 22.51
N ASN A 807 -72.01 -21.00 21.61
CA ASN A 807 -72.15 -21.53 20.24
C ASN A 807 -70.85 -21.33 19.37
N LEU A 808 -69.99 -20.36 19.68
CA LEU A 808 -68.73 -20.14 19.01
C LEU A 808 -67.58 -20.95 19.65
N PHE A 809 -67.79 -21.52 20.81
CA PHE A 809 -66.81 -22.31 21.57
C PHE A 809 -67.41 -23.64 22.08
N PRO A 810 -67.81 -24.53 21.17
CA PRO A 810 -68.53 -25.76 21.55
C PRO A 810 -67.72 -26.70 22.44
N GLU A 811 -66.39 -26.62 22.37
CA GLU A 811 -65.47 -27.46 23.14
C GLU A 811 -64.95 -26.77 24.44
N TYR A 812 -65.43 -25.62 24.82
CA TYR A 812 -64.92 -24.84 25.93
C TYR A 812 -65.04 -25.54 27.27
N GLU A 813 -66.22 -26.19 27.57
CA GLU A 813 -66.43 -26.95 28.81
C GLU A 813 -65.46 -28.12 28.92
N ARG A 814 -65.31 -28.83 27.83
CA ARG A 814 -64.37 -29.96 27.75
C ARG A 814 -62.89 -29.49 27.91
N SER A 815 -62.53 -28.35 27.37
CA SER A 815 -61.20 -27.76 27.55
C SER A 815 -60.94 -27.38 29.03
N LEU A 816 -61.91 -26.91 29.78
CA LEU A 816 -61.81 -26.66 31.21
C LEU A 816 -61.59 -27.93 32.04
N GLU A 817 -62.27 -29.00 31.67
CA GLU A 817 -62.10 -30.33 32.34
C GLU A 817 -60.70 -30.85 32.05
N LEU A 818 -60.19 -30.75 30.83
CA LEU A 818 -58.85 -31.14 30.44
C LEU A 818 -57.76 -30.31 31.15
N GLU A 819 -57.96 -29.01 31.31
CA GLU A 819 -57.07 -28.16 32.08
C GLU A 819 -57.04 -28.55 33.55
N ALA A 820 -58.20 -28.80 34.17
CA ALA A 820 -58.26 -29.20 35.56
C ALA A 820 -57.58 -30.61 35.82
N PHE A 821 -57.72 -31.49 34.84
CA PHE A 821 -57.06 -32.80 34.86
C PHE A 821 -55.51 -32.63 34.70
N GLN A 822 -55.07 -31.85 33.77
CA GLN A 822 -53.61 -31.57 33.56
C GLN A 822 -52.98 -30.94 34.81
N ARG A 823 -53.63 -29.95 35.42
CA ARG A 823 -53.20 -29.35 36.70
C ARG A 823 -53.12 -30.36 37.85
N ALA A 824 -54.09 -31.26 37.94
CA ALA A 824 -54.04 -32.30 38.91
C ALA A 824 -52.89 -33.30 38.70
N CYS A 825 -52.66 -33.73 37.47
CA CYS A 825 -51.51 -34.57 37.13
C CYS A 825 -50.16 -33.92 37.45
N LEU A 826 -49.98 -32.62 37.13
CA LEU A 826 -48.77 -31.89 37.47
C LEU A 826 -48.53 -31.72 38.95
N SER A 827 -49.62 -31.53 39.74
CA SER A 827 -49.52 -31.45 41.23
C SER A 827 -49.08 -32.77 41.88
N ILE A 828 -49.49 -33.88 41.32
CA ILE A 828 -49.05 -35.21 41.73
C ILE A 828 -47.60 -35.45 41.37
N GLY A 829 -47.16 -35.11 40.09
CA GLY A 829 -45.80 -35.27 39.66
C GLY A 829 -44.81 -34.37 40.40
N ALA A 830 -45.20 -33.16 40.81
CA ALA A 830 -44.36 -32.23 41.60
C ALA A 830 -44.21 -32.68 43.07
N SER A 831 -45.17 -33.43 43.63
CA SER A 831 -45.09 -33.94 45.01
C SER A 831 -44.35 -35.30 45.12
N ALA A 832 -44.19 -36.03 44.02
CA ALA A 832 -43.47 -37.29 43.93
C ALA A 832 -41.98 -37.05 43.57
N GLY A 833 -41.24 -36.47 44.48
CA GLY A 833 -39.78 -36.44 44.40
C GLY A 833 -39.23 -37.88 44.28
N SER A 834 -38.64 -38.19 43.15
CA SER A 834 -37.71 -39.31 42.84
C SER A 834 -38.12 -40.77 43.09
N ASN A 835 -39.31 -41.09 43.57
CA ASN A 835 -39.79 -42.45 43.66
C ASN A 835 -41.29 -42.54 43.27
N VAL A 836 -41.57 -42.38 41.99
CA VAL A 836 -42.90 -42.67 41.45
C VAL A 836 -42.99 -44.17 41.32
N ASP A 837 -43.85 -44.76 42.17
CA ASP A 837 -44.21 -46.19 42.04
C ASP A 837 -44.79 -46.44 40.64
N ARG A 838 -44.35 -47.47 39.92
CA ARG A 838 -44.86 -47.87 38.62
C ARG A 838 -46.40 -47.97 38.55
N SER A 839 -47.03 -48.25 39.65
CA SER A 839 -48.49 -48.24 39.78
C SER A 839 -49.13 -46.84 39.54
N LEU A 840 -48.45 -45.77 39.92
CA LEU A 840 -48.96 -44.42 39.73
C LEU A 840 -48.79 -43.95 38.28
N GLU A 841 -47.73 -44.37 37.60
CA GLU A 841 -47.52 -44.09 36.15
C GLU A 841 -48.58 -44.86 35.32
N GLU A 842 -48.90 -46.07 35.64
CA GLU A 842 -49.96 -46.86 34.98
C GLU A 842 -51.38 -46.29 35.22
N GLU A 843 -51.70 -45.82 36.42
CA GLU A 843 -52.98 -45.12 36.72
C GLU A 843 -53.08 -43.79 35.99
N LEU A 844 -51.97 -43.05 35.89
CA LEU A 844 -51.91 -41.77 35.13
C LEU A 844 -52.06 -42.01 33.63
N ALA A 845 -51.42 -43.04 33.09
CA ALA A 845 -51.55 -43.45 31.69
C ALA A 845 -53.00 -43.89 31.35
N LEU A 846 -53.61 -44.68 32.23
CA LEU A 846 -55.01 -45.10 32.08
C LEU A 846 -56.01 -43.93 32.17
N ALA A 847 -55.72 -42.94 33.04
CA ALA A 847 -56.55 -41.75 33.20
C ALA A 847 -56.42 -40.85 31.96
N ILE A 848 -55.18 -40.70 31.41
CA ILE A 848 -54.89 -39.95 30.18
C ILE A 848 -55.60 -40.65 29.01
N GLU A 849 -55.51 -41.93 28.85
CA GLU A 849 -56.16 -42.74 27.82
C GLU A 849 -57.68 -42.59 27.86
N LYS A 850 -58.29 -42.63 29.09
CA LYS A 850 -59.71 -42.48 29.31
C LYS A 850 -60.26 -41.09 28.90
N HIS A 851 -59.51 -40.02 29.09
CA HIS A 851 -59.89 -38.68 28.76
C HIS A 851 -59.56 -38.31 27.29
N LEU A 852 -58.52 -38.87 26.66
CA LEU A 852 -58.14 -38.65 25.27
C LEU A 852 -58.90 -39.53 24.27
N TYR A 853 -59.43 -40.70 24.70
CA TYR A 853 -60.05 -41.74 23.85
C TYR A 853 -61.56 -41.93 24.12
N THR A 854 -62.36 -40.91 24.43
CA THR A 854 -63.76 -40.99 24.25
C THR A 854 -64.13 -40.54 22.81
N PRO A 855 -64.53 -41.55 21.93
CA PRO A 855 -64.96 -41.15 20.59
C PRO A 855 -66.23 -40.31 20.72
N PRO A 856 -66.47 -39.28 19.95
CA PRO A 856 -67.78 -38.60 19.96
C PRO A 856 -68.87 -39.63 19.67
N GLU A 857 -69.89 -39.69 20.52
CA GLU A 857 -71.07 -40.49 20.25
C GLU A 857 -71.71 -40.05 18.93
N LYS A 858 -71.82 -41.01 18.00
CA LYS A 858 -72.49 -40.76 16.74
C LYS A 858 -73.96 -40.50 17.09
N GLU A 859 -74.41 -39.27 17.03
CA GLU A 859 -75.80 -38.90 16.88
C GLU A 859 -76.35 -39.51 15.61
N ALA A 860 -77.45 -40.25 15.72
CA ALA A 860 -78.14 -40.89 14.64
C ALA A 860 -78.71 -39.83 13.63
N PRO A 861 -78.69 -40.10 12.33
CA PRO A 861 -79.07 -39.16 11.34
C PRO A 861 -80.58 -38.86 11.36
N THR A 862 -80.99 -37.65 11.61
CA THR A 862 -82.30 -37.11 11.31
C THR A 862 -82.33 -36.74 9.80
N GLU A 863 -83.32 -37.32 9.16
CA GLU A 863 -83.58 -37.18 7.73
C GLU A 863 -83.68 -35.76 7.25
N SER A 864 -83.11 -35.59 6.07
CA SER A 864 -83.08 -34.39 5.28
C SER A 864 -84.43 -34.01 4.61
N PRO A 865 -84.57 -32.82 4.11
CA PRO A 865 -85.20 -32.64 2.81
C PRO A 865 -84.17 -32.18 1.74
N GLU A 866 -84.42 -32.80 0.58
CA GLU A 866 -83.74 -32.57 -0.68
C GLU A 866 -83.70 -31.09 -1.13
N VAL A 867 -82.56 -30.60 -1.61
CA VAL A 867 -82.45 -29.51 -2.54
C VAL A 867 -81.18 -29.74 -3.41
N PRO A 868 -81.20 -29.35 -4.72
CA PRO A 868 -80.70 -30.10 -5.82
C PRO A 868 -79.24 -29.85 -6.18
N GLU A 869 -78.72 -30.75 -7.00
CA GLU A 869 -77.44 -30.76 -7.70
C GLU A 869 -77.12 -29.43 -8.38
N ALA A 870 -75.97 -28.90 -8.01
CA ALA A 870 -75.22 -27.98 -8.84
C ALA A 870 -73.71 -28.20 -8.65
N SER A 871 -73.17 -28.80 -9.74
CA SER A 871 -71.73 -28.69 -10.14
C SER A 871 -70.64 -29.15 -9.18
N ALA A 872 -70.23 -30.35 -9.34
CA ALA A 872 -68.87 -30.83 -9.12
C ALA A 872 -67.90 -30.00 -10.03
N GLU A 873 -67.14 -29.09 -9.42
CA GLU A 873 -65.88 -28.58 -9.94
C GLU A 873 -65.24 -27.76 -8.83
N ARG A 874 -64.28 -28.33 -8.13
CA ARG A 874 -63.11 -27.75 -7.46
C ARG A 874 -62.68 -28.57 -6.23
N ARG A 875 -62.19 -29.77 -6.50
CA ARG A 875 -61.28 -30.48 -5.63
C ARG A 875 -60.18 -31.13 -6.47
N SER A 876 -59.34 -30.30 -7.06
CA SER A 876 -58.06 -30.68 -7.61
C SER A 876 -57.24 -29.41 -7.56
N SER A 877 -56.45 -29.18 -6.55
CA SER A 877 -55.54 -28.06 -6.63
C SER A 877 -54.44 -27.98 -5.58
N ILE A 878 -54.16 -29.06 -4.85
CA ILE A 878 -52.97 -29.09 -4.00
C ILE A 878 -51.97 -30.12 -4.48
N THR A 879 -52.44 -31.24 -5.04
CA THR A 879 -51.60 -32.25 -5.70
C THR A 879 -51.09 -31.77 -7.05
N ASP A 880 -51.95 -31.10 -7.87
CA ASP A 880 -51.55 -30.59 -9.19
C ASP A 880 -50.54 -29.42 -9.13
N ILE A 881 -50.55 -28.63 -8.05
CA ILE A 881 -49.55 -27.56 -7.83
C ILE A 881 -48.21 -28.10 -7.38
N MET A 882 -48.20 -29.25 -6.73
CA MET A 882 -46.94 -29.89 -6.29
C MET A 882 -46.29 -30.67 -7.44
N ASP A 883 -47.07 -31.17 -8.40
CA ASP A 883 -46.57 -31.87 -9.59
C ASP A 883 -46.13 -30.87 -10.69
N GLU A 884 -46.78 -29.69 -10.83
CA GLU A 884 -46.30 -28.61 -11.73
C GLU A 884 -45.02 -27.92 -11.21
N LEU A 885 -44.75 -27.95 -9.93
CA LEU A 885 -43.48 -27.43 -9.37
C LEU A 885 -42.34 -28.47 -9.46
N ALA A 886 -42.64 -29.75 -9.64
CA ALA A 886 -41.63 -30.80 -9.85
C ALA A 886 -41.15 -30.90 -11.31
N GLU A 887 -42.00 -30.59 -12.29
CA GLU A 887 -41.63 -30.60 -13.70
C GLU A 887 -40.83 -29.39 -14.21
N HIS A 888 -40.71 -28.30 -13.39
CA HIS A 888 -39.91 -27.13 -13.75
C HIS A 888 -38.52 -27.09 -13.15
N ILE A 889 -38.05 -28.13 -12.46
CA ILE A 889 -36.72 -28.23 -11.88
C ILE A 889 -35.73 -29.03 -12.75
N ASP A 890 -36.20 -29.78 -13.74
CA ASP A 890 -35.34 -30.64 -14.55
C ASP A 890 -34.81 -30.03 -15.90
N ASP A 891 -35.11 -28.75 -16.21
CA ASP A 891 -34.66 -28.09 -17.44
C ASP A 891 -33.78 -26.87 -17.23
N VAL A 892 -32.89 -26.89 -16.20
CA VAL A 892 -31.79 -25.94 -16.14
C VAL A 892 -30.45 -26.70 -16.17
N GLU A 893 -29.94 -26.91 -17.35
CA GLU A 893 -28.55 -27.27 -17.57
C GLU A 893 -27.64 -26.17 -16.99
N LEU A 894 -26.88 -26.52 -15.98
CA LEU A 894 -25.79 -25.73 -15.42
C LEU A 894 -24.61 -25.74 -16.42
N ASP A 895 -24.56 -24.75 -17.28
CA ASP A 895 -23.33 -24.37 -17.95
C ASP A 895 -22.32 -23.87 -16.89
N GLY A 896 -21.28 -24.70 -16.67
CA GLY A 896 -20.18 -24.38 -15.82
C GLY A 896 -19.33 -23.26 -16.42
N ASN A 897 -19.40 -22.09 -15.84
CA ASN A 897 -18.33 -21.08 -15.80
C ASN A 897 -18.77 -19.94 -14.87
N LEU A 898 -18.50 -20.09 -13.60
CA LEU A 898 -18.39 -18.96 -12.68
C LEU A 898 -17.08 -19.13 -11.92
N SER A 899 -16.08 -18.45 -12.48
CA SER A 899 -14.84 -18.10 -11.83
C SER A 899 -15.10 -17.35 -10.51
N GLU A 900 -14.34 -17.73 -9.53
CA GLU A 900 -14.01 -17.06 -8.28
C GLU A 900 -14.05 -15.51 -8.38
N GLU A 901 -15.15 -14.94 -7.90
CA GLU A 901 -15.24 -13.54 -7.51
C GLU A 901 -16.38 -13.43 -6.48
N LEU A 902 -16.07 -13.75 -5.24
CA LEU A 902 -16.89 -13.38 -4.08
C LEU A 902 -16.10 -13.70 -2.80
N LEU A 903 -15.21 -12.81 -2.44
CA LEU A 903 -14.73 -12.62 -1.06
C LEU A 903 -14.09 -11.21 -1.01
N ASP A 904 -14.92 -10.20 -0.77
CA ASP A 904 -14.53 -8.94 -0.14
C ASP A 904 -15.81 -8.19 0.27
N GLU A 905 -16.42 -8.67 1.36
CA GLU A 905 -17.34 -7.90 2.20
C GLU A 905 -16.63 -7.55 3.50
N GLU A 906 -15.69 -6.61 3.44
CA GLU A 906 -15.21 -5.85 4.59
C GLU A 906 -14.83 -4.43 4.16
N ASP A 907 -15.82 -3.64 3.73
CA ASP A 907 -15.66 -2.18 3.66
C ASP A 907 -17.02 -1.48 3.60
N LEU A 908 -17.77 -1.60 4.69
CA LEU A 908 -18.90 -0.71 4.95
C LEU A 908 -19.13 -0.61 6.45
N LEU A 909 -18.26 0.15 7.14
CA LEU A 909 -18.57 0.82 8.42
C LEU A 909 -17.35 1.64 8.87
N VAL A 910 -17.23 2.86 8.36
CA VAL A 910 -16.99 4.11 9.09
C VAL A 910 -17.42 5.27 8.18
#